data_ccf53346ecf5d06a574b284f7512895c
#
_entry.id   ccf53346ecf5d06a574b284f7512895c
#
_cell.length_a   1.000
_cell.length_b   1.000
_cell.length_c   1.000
_cell.angle_alpha   90.00
_cell.angle_beta   90.00
_cell.angle_gamma   90.00
#
_symmetry.space_group_name_H-M   'P 1'
#
loop_
_entity.id
_entity.type
_entity.pdbx_description
1 polymer ?
#
loop_
_entity_poly.entity_id
_entity_poly.type
_entity_poly.pdbx_seq_one_letter_code
_entity_poly.pdbx_strand_id
1 'polypeptide(L)'
;MAAGSPAPLSPSRDARRTTVHQPEKVERGLDGWVCDLAGRWQGRSRYGRRLWERAGTIEREASAWTGVAEKELRAELRAMRERVRRRGRHWPRELEAALPLVVEVARRTTGLRAYRTQVAGALALGEGRLAEMATGEGKTLTIALAAAVAGWSGWPCHVITANDYLAGRDAAGLARFYAYAGLTVASVVGATEAADRREGHQAAVVYTTGKELVADYLRDLLVLGPLADAGRRAVARLRGHPGLDRGTVLRGLSTAIIDEVDNQLVDEAVTPLIISRQQENETLSEACRGAEECAAGLLPGDDYEVDERNREVRLLRPGRAKVAGWCEGKHGFLGARAWMEDLVTRSLEARHFFLRGQQYVMVDGKVVIVDEFTGRLMPGRTWRLGVHQAVEAKEMAEVTSPSETLARLSFQRFYRFFDHLAGISGTAREAAREFWRIYRLPFVEIPRHRPDQRRDLPNGFFPVESAKWDAILAEIEAFHAEGRPILIGTRSVSASEGLADRLRERGLVFELLNAVRSEHEAAIISRAGERASITIATNMAGRGTDIVPGEGVARRGGLHVIVSEGHSSARVDRQLRGRAGRQGDPGSSRLFASWDDELYQRQLHPLWQKLLLPWVRYRLPGGRAALALGFHFAQGRAERKARRQRFQVLRQDDEVAKAVIGKRPGAQG
;
A
#
# COMPACT_ATOMS: atom_id res chain seq x y z
N MET A 1 -4.72 2.61 -46.25
CA MET A 1 -6.13 2.71 -45.88
C MET A 1 -6.20 3.49 -44.59
N ALA A 2 -6.69 4.72 -44.61
CA ALA A 2 -6.81 5.54 -43.39
C ALA A 2 -7.83 4.93 -42.44
N ALA A 3 -7.37 4.58 -41.23
CA ALA A 3 -8.25 4.12 -40.18
C ALA A 3 -9.25 5.25 -39.85
N GLY A 4 -10.52 5.01 -40.16
CA GLY A 4 -11.60 5.97 -39.88
C GLY A 4 -11.60 6.33 -38.39
N SER A 5 -11.56 7.62 -38.10
CA SER A 5 -11.73 8.16 -36.75
C SER A 5 -12.99 7.57 -36.14
N PRO A 6 -12.92 7.01 -34.90
CA PRO A 6 -14.11 6.49 -34.25
C PRO A 6 -15.18 7.61 -34.12
N ALA A 7 -16.42 7.30 -34.48
CA ALA A 7 -17.53 8.25 -34.38
C ALA A 7 -17.58 8.86 -32.97
N PRO A 8 -17.81 10.18 -32.85
CA PRO A 8 -17.88 10.86 -31.57
C PRO A 8 -18.96 10.22 -30.70
N LEU A 9 -18.60 9.82 -29.49
CA LEU A 9 -19.55 9.31 -28.51
C LEU A 9 -20.60 10.39 -28.19
N SER A 10 -21.87 10.00 -28.03
CA SER A 10 -22.91 10.95 -27.65
C SER A 10 -22.51 11.68 -26.36
N PRO A 11 -22.75 13.01 -26.23
CA PRO A 11 -22.32 13.78 -25.05
C PRO A 11 -22.81 13.20 -23.72
N SER A 12 -23.99 12.61 -23.70
CA SER A 12 -24.56 11.95 -22.51
C SER A 12 -23.80 10.66 -22.11
N ARG A 13 -23.32 9.89 -23.08
CA ARG A 13 -22.60 8.63 -22.85
C ARG A 13 -21.21 8.90 -22.35
N ASP A 14 -20.57 9.90 -22.89
CA ASP A 14 -19.23 10.31 -22.52
C ASP A 14 -19.22 11.07 -21.17
N ALA A 15 -20.18 11.95 -20.91
CA ALA A 15 -20.37 12.57 -19.61
C ALA A 15 -20.52 11.51 -18.51
N ARG A 16 -21.28 10.45 -18.74
CA ARG A 16 -21.42 9.32 -17.79
C ARG A 16 -20.10 8.60 -17.54
N ARG A 17 -19.24 8.43 -18.55
CA ARG A 17 -17.93 7.76 -18.41
C ARG A 17 -16.91 8.59 -17.66
N THR A 18 -16.98 9.90 -17.75
CA THR A 18 -16.03 10.83 -17.14
C THR A 18 -16.52 11.45 -15.83
N THR A 19 -17.77 11.22 -15.44
CA THR A 19 -18.29 11.66 -14.14
C THR A 19 -17.69 10.81 -13.05
N VAL A 20 -17.12 11.48 -12.05
CA VAL A 20 -16.56 10.87 -10.85
C VAL A 20 -17.64 10.82 -9.78
N HIS A 21 -17.74 9.70 -9.06
CA HIS A 21 -18.64 9.58 -7.93
C HIS A 21 -18.30 10.63 -6.86
N GLN A 22 -19.32 11.36 -6.38
CA GLN A 22 -19.13 12.30 -5.28
C GLN A 22 -19.16 11.51 -3.96
N PRO A 23 -18.04 11.46 -3.22
CA PRO A 23 -17.98 10.68 -2.01
C PRO A 23 -18.88 11.28 -0.92
N GLU A 24 -19.68 10.44 -0.28
CA GLU A 24 -20.45 10.82 0.90
C GLU A 24 -19.54 11.33 2.02
N LYS A 25 -20.08 12.18 2.91
CA LYS A 25 -19.32 12.60 4.10
C LYS A 25 -19.06 11.39 5.01
N VAL A 26 -17.87 11.34 5.59
CA VAL A 26 -17.57 10.33 6.62
C VAL A 26 -18.25 10.73 7.92
N GLU A 27 -19.17 9.90 8.37
CA GLU A 27 -19.96 10.10 9.57
C GLU A 27 -19.07 10.18 10.83
N ARG A 28 -19.45 11.05 11.79
CA ARG A 28 -18.70 11.31 13.03
C ARG A 28 -19.62 11.26 14.24
N GLY A 29 -19.03 11.20 15.41
CA GLY A 29 -19.79 11.19 16.65
C GLY A 29 -20.76 10.01 16.74
N LEU A 30 -22.00 10.28 17.13
CA LEU A 30 -23.07 9.27 17.26
C LEU A 30 -23.41 8.62 15.92
N ASP A 31 -23.52 9.39 14.83
CA ASP A 31 -23.79 8.87 13.49
C ASP A 31 -22.70 7.90 13.05
N GLY A 32 -21.45 8.23 13.36
CA GLY A 32 -20.32 7.33 13.13
C GLY A 32 -20.40 6.03 13.93
N TRP A 33 -20.93 6.08 15.15
CA TRP A 33 -21.14 4.88 15.97
C TRP A 33 -22.28 4.01 15.40
N VAL A 34 -23.40 4.61 15.02
CA VAL A 34 -24.50 3.90 14.33
C VAL A 34 -24.03 3.28 13.04
N CYS A 35 -23.23 4.01 12.25
CA CYS A 35 -22.60 3.49 11.03
C CYS A 35 -21.72 2.27 11.32
N ASP A 36 -20.91 2.29 12.39
CA ASP A 36 -20.08 1.16 12.79
C ASP A 36 -20.91 -0.07 13.19
N LEU A 37 -22.06 0.12 13.83
CA LEU A 37 -23.00 -0.96 14.15
C LEU A 37 -23.62 -1.57 12.89
N ALA A 38 -24.01 -0.74 11.94
CA ALA A 38 -24.52 -1.19 10.65
C ALA A 38 -23.48 -2.03 9.90
N GLY A 39 -22.21 -1.61 9.90
CA GLY A 39 -21.10 -2.37 9.30
C GLY A 39 -20.90 -3.74 9.95
N ARG A 40 -20.98 -3.81 11.28
CA ARG A 40 -20.91 -5.09 12.00
C ARG A 40 -22.09 -6.01 11.66
N TRP A 41 -23.26 -5.46 11.47
CA TRP A 41 -24.45 -6.23 11.10
C TRP A 41 -24.36 -6.79 9.68
N GLN A 42 -23.85 -6.00 8.74
CA GLN A 42 -23.61 -6.42 7.36
C GLN A 42 -22.50 -7.47 7.20
N GLY A 43 -21.54 -7.52 8.12
CA GLY A 43 -20.44 -8.51 8.17
C GLY A 43 -20.78 -9.81 8.91
N ARG A 44 -22.06 -10.06 9.29
CA ARG A 44 -22.44 -11.25 10.07
C ARG A 44 -22.28 -12.56 9.29
N SER A 45 -21.98 -13.62 10.02
CA SER A 45 -21.73 -14.98 9.52
C SER A 45 -22.82 -15.57 8.58
N ARG A 46 -24.08 -15.12 8.72
CA ARG A 46 -25.18 -15.52 7.83
C ARG A 46 -24.96 -15.14 6.37
N TYR A 47 -24.33 -13.96 6.13
CA TYR A 47 -24.02 -13.55 4.78
C TYR A 47 -22.95 -14.43 4.15
N GLY A 48 -21.86 -14.71 4.85
CA GLY A 48 -20.79 -15.59 4.39
C GLY A 48 -21.30 -16.99 4.04
N ARG A 49 -22.24 -17.52 4.85
CA ARG A 49 -22.87 -18.82 4.59
C ARG A 49 -23.67 -18.82 3.28
N ARG A 50 -24.52 -17.81 3.06
CA ARG A 50 -25.29 -17.67 1.81
C ARG A 50 -24.37 -17.52 0.59
N LEU A 51 -23.32 -16.72 0.72
CA LEU A 51 -22.31 -16.56 -0.32
C LEU A 51 -21.65 -17.90 -0.68
N TRP A 52 -21.32 -18.69 0.35
CA TRP A 52 -20.76 -20.01 0.19
C TRP A 52 -21.71 -20.99 -0.50
N GLU A 53 -22.99 -20.97 -0.16
CA GLU A 53 -24.02 -21.81 -0.80
C GLU A 53 -24.17 -21.46 -2.28
N ARG A 54 -24.28 -20.17 -2.63
CA ARG A 54 -24.34 -19.69 -4.03
C ARG A 54 -23.09 -20.09 -4.82
N ALA A 55 -21.91 -19.96 -4.23
CA ALA A 55 -20.66 -20.37 -4.85
C ALA A 55 -20.65 -21.88 -5.17
N GLY A 56 -21.21 -22.71 -4.29
CA GLY A 56 -21.35 -24.14 -4.55
C GLY A 56 -22.33 -24.49 -5.67
N THR A 57 -23.35 -23.68 -5.89
CA THR A 57 -24.25 -23.81 -7.04
C THR A 57 -23.53 -23.47 -8.34
N ILE A 58 -22.83 -22.35 -8.38
CA ILE A 58 -22.02 -21.91 -9.54
C ILE A 58 -20.94 -22.94 -9.89
N GLU A 59 -20.27 -23.54 -8.89
CA GLU A 59 -19.25 -24.58 -9.11
C GLU A 59 -19.84 -25.80 -9.80
N ARG A 60 -21.06 -26.21 -9.42
CA ARG A 60 -21.79 -27.30 -10.08
C ARG A 60 -22.22 -26.95 -11.51
N GLU A 61 -22.75 -25.74 -11.70
CA GLU A 61 -23.12 -25.24 -13.02
C GLU A 61 -21.91 -25.11 -13.95
N ALA A 62 -20.78 -24.65 -13.44
CA ALA A 62 -19.52 -24.58 -14.19
C ALA A 62 -19.05 -25.98 -14.65
N SER A 63 -19.30 -27.00 -13.84
CA SER A 63 -18.96 -28.39 -14.20
C SER A 63 -19.77 -28.91 -15.39
N ALA A 64 -20.99 -28.42 -15.61
CA ALA A 64 -21.81 -28.76 -16.77
C ALA A 64 -21.20 -28.25 -18.11
N TRP A 65 -20.40 -27.21 -18.05
CA TRP A 65 -19.69 -26.68 -19.23
C TRP A 65 -18.40 -27.44 -19.57
N THR A 66 -17.95 -28.33 -18.69
CA THR A 66 -16.79 -29.19 -18.93
C THR A 66 -17.14 -30.21 -20.02
N GLY A 67 -16.47 -30.14 -21.16
CA GLY A 67 -16.75 -31.03 -22.30
C GLY A 67 -17.71 -30.46 -23.35
N VAL A 68 -18.35 -29.31 -23.08
CA VAL A 68 -19.14 -28.60 -24.09
C VAL A 68 -18.25 -28.16 -25.25
N ALA A 69 -18.74 -28.27 -26.48
CA ALA A 69 -18.03 -27.94 -27.69
C ALA A 69 -17.62 -26.43 -27.70
N GLU A 70 -16.45 -26.16 -28.25
CA GLU A 70 -15.87 -24.80 -28.31
C GLU A 70 -16.83 -23.78 -28.97
N LYS A 71 -17.52 -24.19 -30.05
CA LYS A 71 -18.47 -23.35 -30.77
C LYS A 71 -19.66 -22.93 -29.88
N GLU A 72 -20.16 -23.84 -29.09
CA GLU A 72 -21.30 -23.61 -28.19
C GLU A 72 -20.90 -22.70 -27.02
N LEU A 73 -19.78 -22.98 -26.35
CA LEU A 73 -19.27 -22.15 -25.29
C LEU A 73 -19.04 -20.71 -25.78
N ARG A 74 -18.45 -20.53 -26.97
CA ARG A 74 -18.22 -19.20 -27.55
C ARG A 74 -19.52 -18.47 -27.90
N ALA A 75 -20.55 -19.18 -28.28
CA ALA A 75 -21.87 -18.60 -28.55
C ALA A 75 -22.49 -18.07 -27.26
N GLU A 76 -22.48 -18.88 -26.20
CA GLU A 76 -23.02 -18.47 -24.89
C GLU A 76 -22.21 -17.33 -24.24
N LEU A 77 -20.88 -17.37 -24.34
CA LEU A 77 -20.04 -16.26 -23.91
C LEU A 77 -20.39 -14.94 -24.62
N ARG A 78 -20.69 -14.97 -25.92
CA ARG A 78 -21.11 -13.78 -26.66
C ARG A 78 -22.47 -13.26 -26.19
N ALA A 79 -23.43 -14.16 -25.98
CA ALA A 79 -24.76 -13.81 -25.47
C ALA A 79 -24.68 -13.22 -24.05
N MET A 80 -23.90 -13.84 -23.15
CA MET A 80 -23.72 -13.36 -21.80
C MET A 80 -23.00 -12.00 -21.79
N ARG A 81 -21.93 -11.83 -22.57
CA ARG A 81 -21.22 -10.56 -22.72
C ARG A 81 -22.14 -9.43 -23.17
N GLU A 82 -23.02 -9.67 -24.14
CA GLU A 82 -23.99 -8.68 -24.59
C GLU A 82 -25.01 -8.34 -23.49
N ARG A 83 -25.45 -9.33 -22.71
CA ARG A 83 -26.34 -9.15 -21.57
C ARG A 83 -25.70 -8.27 -20.49
N VAL A 84 -24.45 -8.55 -20.12
CA VAL A 84 -23.68 -7.74 -19.16
C VAL A 84 -23.44 -6.32 -19.71
N ARG A 85 -23.10 -6.20 -20.99
CA ARG A 85 -22.89 -4.89 -21.64
C ARG A 85 -24.13 -3.99 -21.60
N ARG A 86 -25.33 -4.55 -21.77
CA ARG A 86 -26.59 -3.81 -21.64
C ARG A 86 -26.82 -3.32 -20.21
N ARG A 87 -26.35 -4.07 -19.19
CA ARG A 87 -26.44 -3.64 -17.79
C ARG A 87 -25.45 -2.51 -17.44
N GLY A 88 -24.34 -2.40 -18.15
CA GLY A 88 -23.34 -1.37 -17.93
C GLY A 88 -22.82 -1.36 -16.48
N ARG A 89 -22.99 -0.26 -15.75
CA ARG A 89 -22.55 -0.13 -14.34
C ARG A 89 -23.25 -1.10 -13.39
N HIS A 90 -24.38 -1.67 -13.76
CA HIS A 90 -25.10 -2.66 -12.96
C HIS A 90 -24.68 -4.11 -13.30
N TRP A 91 -23.50 -4.30 -13.86
CA TRP A 91 -22.91 -5.60 -14.18
C TRP A 91 -22.93 -6.62 -13.01
N PRO A 92 -22.84 -6.20 -11.72
CA PRO A 92 -22.87 -7.15 -10.62
C PRO A 92 -24.14 -8.01 -10.57
N ARG A 93 -25.23 -7.54 -11.12
CA ARG A 93 -26.50 -8.28 -11.19
C ARG A 93 -26.44 -9.49 -12.12
N GLU A 94 -25.50 -9.53 -13.05
CA GLU A 94 -25.31 -10.62 -13.99
C GLU A 94 -24.14 -11.54 -13.60
N LEU A 95 -23.39 -11.19 -12.54
CA LEU A 95 -22.18 -11.90 -12.15
C LEU A 95 -22.46 -13.39 -11.84
N GLU A 96 -23.51 -13.69 -11.09
CA GLU A 96 -23.86 -15.05 -10.69
C GLU A 96 -24.14 -15.96 -11.91
N ALA A 97 -24.86 -15.43 -12.88
CA ALA A 97 -25.14 -16.15 -14.13
C ALA A 97 -23.93 -16.23 -15.08
N ALA A 98 -23.00 -15.28 -14.98
CA ALA A 98 -21.81 -15.22 -15.83
C ALA A 98 -20.66 -16.11 -15.32
N LEU A 99 -20.55 -16.28 -14.00
CA LEU A 99 -19.43 -16.99 -13.38
C LEU A 99 -19.25 -18.44 -13.86
N PRO A 100 -20.30 -19.27 -14.07
CA PRO A 100 -20.11 -20.63 -14.58
C PRO A 100 -19.32 -20.67 -15.88
N LEU A 101 -19.62 -19.76 -16.82
CA LEU A 101 -18.92 -19.64 -18.10
C LEU A 101 -17.47 -19.15 -17.91
N VAL A 102 -17.27 -18.13 -17.08
CA VAL A 102 -15.94 -17.55 -16.84
C VAL A 102 -15.02 -18.55 -16.13
N VAL A 103 -15.54 -19.36 -15.21
CA VAL A 103 -14.81 -20.46 -14.54
C VAL A 103 -14.35 -21.49 -15.57
N GLU A 104 -15.19 -21.88 -16.53
CA GLU A 104 -14.80 -22.82 -17.59
C GLU A 104 -13.75 -22.21 -18.53
N VAL A 105 -13.88 -20.91 -18.85
CA VAL A 105 -12.85 -20.19 -19.63
C VAL A 105 -11.51 -20.22 -18.89
N ALA A 106 -11.50 -19.97 -17.57
CA ALA A 106 -10.28 -20.03 -16.78
C ALA A 106 -9.64 -21.42 -16.84
N ARG A 107 -10.44 -22.48 -16.69
CA ARG A 107 -9.96 -23.87 -16.79
C ARG A 107 -9.34 -24.17 -18.15
N ARG A 108 -9.98 -23.78 -19.26
CA ARG A 108 -9.47 -24.04 -20.64
C ARG A 108 -8.19 -23.25 -20.97
N THR A 109 -8.05 -22.05 -20.42
CA THR A 109 -6.95 -21.15 -20.79
C THR A 109 -5.74 -21.22 -19.87
N THR A 110 -5.97 -21.47 -18.58
CA THR A 110 -4.90 -21.51 -17.56
C THR A 110 -4.61 -22.93 -17.05
N GLY A 111 -5.47 -23.91 -17.33
CA GLY A 111 -5.42 -25.24 -16.74
C GLY A 111 -5.87 -25.30 -15.28
N LEU A 112 -6.17 -24.17 -14.65
CA LEU A 112 -6.57 -24.07 -13.25
C LEU A 112 -8.08 -24.22 -13.09
N ARG A 113 -8.50 -25.16 -12.26
CA ARG A 113 -9.90 -25.26 -11.84
C ARG A 113 -10.15 -24.30 -10.69
N ALA A 114 -11.09 -23.38 -10.85
CA ALA A 114 -11.53 -22.55 -9.74
C ALA A 114 -12.37 -23.39 -8.77
N TYR A 115 -12.03 -23.33 -7.49
CA TYR A 115 -12.77 -23.97 -6.42
C TYR A 115 -13.85 -23.04 -5.88
N ARG A 116 -14.73 -23.58 -5.06
CA ARG A 116 -15.78 -22.82 -4.37
C ARG A 116 -15.28 -21.58 -3.64
N THR A 117 -14.05 -21.62 -3.09
CA THR A 117 -13.39 -20.51 -2.41
C THR A 117 -13.18 -19.32 -3.35
N GLN A 118 -12.62 -19.55 -4.56
CA GLN A 118 -12.39 -18.47 -5.53
C GLN A 118 -13.70 -17.92 -6.08
N VAL A 119 -14.69 -18.79 -6.32
CA VAL A 119 -16.03 -18.36 -6.77
C VAL A 119 -16.72 -17.50 -5.70
N ALA A 120 -16.66 -17.90 -4.43
CA ALA A 120 -17.20 -17.11 -3.32
C ALA A 120 -16.50 -15.74 -3.20
N GLY A 121 -15.17 -15.71 -3.37
CA GLY A 121 -14.40 -14.47 -3.41
C GLY A 121 -14.83 -13.57 -4.57
N ALA A 122 -15.00 -14.12 -5.79
CA ALA A 122 -15.43 -13.37 -6.96
C ALA A 122 -16.85 -12.79 -6.78
N LEU A 123 -17.78 -13.54 -6.18
CA LEU A 123 -19.10 -13.03 -5.81
C LEU A 123 -19.00 -11.86 -4.82
N ALA A 124 -18.16 -12.00 -3.78
CA ALA A 124 -17.96 -10.92 -2.80
C ALA A 124 -17.41 -9.65 -3.47
N LEU A 125 -16.43 -9.78 -4.38
CA LEU A 125 -15.89 -8.66 -5.14
C LEU A 125 -16.97 -8.00 -6.02
N GLY A 126 -17.80 -8.79 -6.69
CA GLY A 126 -18.90 -8.27 -7.49
C GLY A 126 -19.98 -7.57 -6.68
N GLU A 127 -20.12 -7.87 -5.41
CA GLU A 127 -21.04 -7.18 -4.50
C GLU A 127 -20.42 -5.97 -3.78
N GLY A 128 -19.22 -5.53 -4.20
CA GLY A 128 -18.56 -4.37 -3.62
C GLY A 128 -18.11 -4.60 -2.17
N ARG A 129 -17.55 -5.78 -1.88
CA ARG A 129 -17.14 -6.16 -0.53
C ARG A 129 -15.64 -6.27 -0.37
N LEU A 130 -15.24 -6.22 0.89
CA LEU A 130 -13.92 -6.56 1.35
C LEU A 130 -13.88 -8.06 1.67
N ALA A 131 -13.27 -8.85 0.79
CA ALA A 131 -13.11 -10.28 0.97
C ALA A 131 -11.80 -10.59 1.71
N GLU A 132 -11.87 -11.19 2.90
CA GLU A 132 -10.69 -11.78 3.52
C GLU A 132 -10.56 -13.23 3.03
N MET A 133 -9.55 -13.46 2.23
CA MET A 133 -9.22 -14.75 1.66
C MET A 133 -7.78 -15.09 2.02
N ALA A 134 -7.58 -16.24 2.66
CA ALA A 134 -6.26 -16.62 3.18
C ALA A 134 -5.18 -16.56 2.08
N THR A 135 -3.94 -16.31 2.49
CA THR A 135 -2.80 -16.31 1.57
C THR A 135 -2.61 -17.70 0.95
N GLY A 136 -2.33 -17.73 -0.36
CA GLY A 136 -2.19 -19.00 -1.10
C GLY A 136 -3.50 -19.59 -1.65
N GLU A 137 -4.67 -19.04 -1.32
CA GLU A 137 -5.99 -19.54 -1.78
C GLU A 137 -6.38 -19.06 -3.21
N GLY A 138 -5.44 -18.52 -4.00
CA GLY A 138 -5.69 -18.14 -5.40
C GLY A 138 -6.41 -16.82 -5.60
N LYS A 139 -6.04 -15.77 -4.84
CA LYS A 139 -6.58 -14.41 -4.98
C LYS A 139 -6.51 -13.87 -6.40
N THR A 140 -5.42 -14.10 -7.14
CA THR A 140 -5.23 -13.65 -8.52
C THR A 140 -6.33 -14.20 -9.44
N LEU A 141 -6.63 -15.48 -9.34
CA LEU A 141 -7.72 -16.10 -10.11
C LEU A 141 -9.08 -15.53 -9.69
N THR A 142 -9.31 -15.37 -8.40
CA THR A 142 -10.54 -14.76 -7.85
C THR A 142 -10.81 -13.38 -8.43
N ILE A 143 -9.79 -12.53 -8.47
CA ILE A 143 -9.84 -11.19 -9.06
C ILE A 143 -10.15 -11.29 -10.56
N ALA A 144 -9.45 -12.17 -11.27
CA ALA A 144 -9.63 -12.33 -12.72
C ALA A 144 -11.06 -12.72 -13.10
N LEU A 145 -11.70 -13.62 -12.33
CA LEU A 145 -13.09 -14.01 -12.54
C LEU A 145 -14.04 -12.81 -12.44
N ALA A 146 -13.92 -12.00 -11.39
CA ALA A 146 -14.75 -10.81 -11.20
C ALA A 146 -14.43 -9.73 -12.24
N ALA A 147 -13.15 -9.48 -12.52
CA ALA A 147 -12.69 -8.49 -13.48
C ALA A 147 -13.13 -8.79 -14.91
N ALA A 148 -13.21 -10.06 -15.31
CA ALA A 148 -13.71 -10.46 -16.62
C ALA A 148 -15.18 -10.02 -16.82
N VAL A 149 -16.04 -10.30 -15.83
CA VAL A 149 -17.45 -9.88 -15.91
C VAL A 149 -17.58 -8.35 -15.86
N ALA A 150 -16.79 -7.68 -15.00
CA ALA A 150 -16.72 -6.23 -14.95
C ALA A 150 -16.28 -5.64 -16.30
N GLY A 151 -15.27 -6.22 -16.96
CA GLY A 151 -14.78 -5.81 -18.27
C GLY A 151 -15.85 -5.94 -19.39
N TRP A 152 -16.73 -6.93 -19.32
CA TRP A 152 -17.84 -7.07 -20.26
C TRP A 152 -18.84 -5.92 -20.20
N SER A 153 -18.91 -5.19 -19.11
CA SER A 153 -19.79 -4.03 -18.95
C SER A 153 -19.53 -2.90 -19.96
N GLY A 154 -18.33 -2.88 -20.56
CA GLY A 154 -17.86 -1.79 -21.43
C GLY A 154 -17.40 -0.55 -20.67
N TRP A 155 -17.40 -0.57 -19.33
CA TRP A 155 -16.85 0.44 -18.45
C TRP A 155 -15.43 0.06 -18.02
N PRO A 156 -14.54 1.03 -17.71
CA PRO A 156 -13.18 0.71 -17.29
C PRO A 156 -13.17 -0.09 -15.99
N CYS A 157 -12.42 -1.19 -15.99
CA CYS A 157 -12.14 -2.00 -14.82
C CYS A 157 -10.65 -1.91 -14.50
N HIS A 158 -10.31 -1.38 -13.32
CA HIS A 158 -8.96 -1.27 -12.83
C HIS A 158 -8.72 -2.36 -11.78
N VAL A 159 -7.73 -3.21 -12.01
CA VAL A 159 -7.20 -4.15 -11.03
C VAL A 159 -5.94 -3.54 -10.44
N ILE A 160 -5.99 -3.26 -9.13
CA ILE A 160 -4.94 -2.51 -8.44
C ILE A 160 -4.11 -3.48 -7.61
N THR A 161 -2.82 -3.55 -7.90
CA THR A 161 -1.86 -4.47 -7.26
C THR A 161 -0.87 -3.72 -6.37
N ALA A 162 -0.13 -4.45 -5.54
CA ALA A 162 0.78 -3.86 -4.57
C ALA A 162 2.05 -3.24 -5.20
N ASN A 163 2.47 -3.68 -6.37
CA ASN A 163 3.65 -3.15 -7.09
C ASN A 163 3.56 -3.40 -8.59
N ASP A 164 4.44 -2.72 -9.34
CA ASP A 164 4.51 -2.76 -10.80
C ASP A 164 4.83 -4.16 -11.35
N TYR A 165 5.68 -4.91 -10.65
CA TYR A 165 6.02 -6.28 -11.04
C TYR A 165 4.77 -7.19 -11.06
N LEU A 166 3.97 -7.13 -10.00
CA LEU A 166 2.72 -7.91 -9.92
C LEU A 166 1.71 -7.49 -10.98
N ALA A 167 1.59 -6.18 -11.24
CA ALA A 167 0.70 -5.66 -12.28
C ALA A 167 1.07 -6.22 -13.66
N GLY A 168 2.34 -6.17 -14.03
CA GLY A 168 2.86 -6.71 -15.29
C GLY A 168 2.72 -8.23 -15.39
N ARG A 169 3.14 -8.95 -14.35
CA ARG A 169 3.08 -10.42 -14.27
C ARG A 169 1.65 -10.94 -14.43
N ASP A 170 0.71 -10.37 -13.66
CA ASP A 170 -0.66 -10.86 -13.63
C ASP A 170 -1.41 -10.51 -14.93
N ALA A 171 -1.18 -9.32 -15.50
CA ALA A 171 -1.71 -8.96 -16.81
C ALA A 171 -1.23 -9.91 -17.91
N ALA A 172 0.08 -10.18 -17.97
CA ALA A 172 0.68 -11.08 -18.94
C ALA A 172 0.23 -12.53 -18.74
N GLY A 173 0.23 -13.03 -17.50
CA GLY A 173 -0.17 -14.41 -17.17
C GLY A 173 -1.64 -14.70 -17.48
N LEU A 174 -2.50 -13.68 -17.40
CA LEU A 174 -3.95 -13.80 -17.65
C LEU A 174 -4.37 -13.32 -19.06
N ALA A 175 -3.43 -12.90 -19.90
CA ALA A 175 -3.75 -12.38 -21.24
C ALA A 175 -4.57 -13.36 -22.08
N ARG A 176 -4.21 -14.66 -22.09
CA ARG A 176 -4.95 -15.70 -22.81
C ARG A 176 -6.38 -15.87 -22.26
N PHE A 177 -6.57 -15.79 -20.94
CA PHE A 177 -7.87 -15.86 -20.30
C PHE A 177 -8.76 -14.70 -20.73
N TYR A 178 -8.28 -13.46 -20.66
CA TYR A 178 -9.05 -12.29 -21.07
C TYR A 178 -9.33 -12.28 -22.58
N ALA A 179 -8.35 -12.66 -23.41
CA ALA A 179 -8.54 -12.74 -24.85
C ALA A 179 -9.63 -13.78 -25.23
N TYR A 180 -9.63 -14.95 -24.57
CA TYR A 180 -10.66 -15.96 -24.78
C TYR A 180 -12.05 -15.45 -24.35
N ALA A 181 -12.13 -14.73 -23.24
CA ALA A 181 -13.34 -14.05 -22.80
C ALA A 181 -13.76 -12.86 -23.69
N GLY A 182 -13.00 -12.55 -24.73
CA GLY A 182 -13.23 -11.44 -25.68
C GLY A 182 -12.96 -10.06 -25.10
N LEU A 183 -11.97 -9.96 -24.21
CA LEU A 183 -11.55 -8.73 -23.53
C LEU A 183 -10.10 -8.40 -23.86
N THR A 184 -9.78 -7.11 -23.87
CA THR A 184 -8.42 -6.61 -23.87
C THR A 184 -7.93 -6.40 -22.45
N VAL A 185 -6.68 -6.70 -22.18
CA VAL A 185 -6.00 -6.47 -20.91
C VAL A 185 -4.69 -5.73 -21.17
N ALA A 186 -4.36 -4.81 -20.29
CA ALA A 186 -3.07 -4.09 -20.32
C ALA A 186 -2.55 -3.91 -18.89
N SER A 187 -1.24 -3.67 -18.76
CA SER A 187 -0.62 -3.17 -17.54
C SER A 187 -0.15 -1.73 -17.74
N VAL A 188 -0.43 -0.85 -16.78
CA VAL A 188 0.07 0.53 -16.73
C VAL A 188 0.85 0.68 -15.44
N VAL A 189 2.16 0.82 -15.57
CA VAL A 189 3.14 0.83 -14.48
C VAL A 189 4.05 2.06 -14.57
N GLY A 190 4.91 2.28 -13.56
CA GLY A 190 5.80 3.44 -13.52
C GLY A 190 6.67 3.61 -14.76
N ALA A 191 7.15 2.52 -15.32
CA ALA A 191 7.98 2.51 -16.53
C ALA A 191 7.19 2.75 -17.84
N THR A 192 5.84 2.75 -17.81
CA THR A 192 5.02 2.97 -19.02
C THR A 192 5.13 4.42 -19.48
N GLU A 193 5.53 4.63 -20.73
CA GLU A 193 5.65 5.96 -21.32
C GLU A 193 4.30 6.68 -21.46
N ALA A 194 4.31 8.01 -21.51
CA ALA A 194 3.09 8.83 -21.53
C ALA A 194 2.17 8.53 -22.72
N ALA A 195 2.74 8.21 -23.89
CA ALA A 195 1.99 7.82 -25.09
C ALA A 195 1.24 6.50 -24.90
N ASP A 196 1.95 5.49 -24.36
CA ASP A 196 1.45 4.13 -24.19
C ASP A 196 0.45 4.03 -23.02
N ARG A 197 0.55 4.93 -22.01
CA ARG A 197 -0.42 4.99 -20.91
C ARG A 197 -1.84 5.16 -21.39
N ARG A 198 -2.06 6.03 -22.40
CA ARG A 198 -3.40 6.22 -22.94
C ARG A 198 -3.91 4.96 -23.62
N GLU A 199 -3.08 4.29 -24.42
CA GLU A 199 -3.44 3.03 -25.07
C GLU A 199 -3.72 1.95 -24.03
N GLY A 200 -2.86 1.81 -23.01
CA GLY A 200 -3.06 0.89 -21.91
C GLY A 200 -4.40 1.08 -21.20
N HIS A 201 -4.78 2.33 -20.90
CA HIS A 201 -6.08 2.65 -20.29
C HIS A 201 -7.29 2.44 -21.23
N GLN A 202 -7.10 2.20 -22.53
CA GLN A 202 -8.19 1.78 -23.44
C GLN A 202 -8.58 0.31 -23.25
N ALA A 203 -7.76 -0.50 -22.64
CA ALA A 203 -8.08 -1.91 -22.36
C ALA A 203 -9.33 -2.04 -21.50
N ALA A 204 -10.06 -3.15 -21.66
CA ALA A 204 -11.26 -3.43 -20.87
C ALA A 204 -10.92 -3.65 -19.40
N VAL A 205 -9.78 -4.32 -19.14
CA VAL A 205 -9.22 -4.54 -17.80
C VAL A 205 -7.79 -3.98 -17.78
N VAL A 206 -7.50 -3.13 -16.81
CA VAL A 206 -6.20 -2.48 -16.66
C VAL A 206 -5.61 -2.87 -15.30
N TYR A 207 -4.45 -3.53 -15.33
CA TYR A 207 -3.66 -3.80 -14.14
C TYR A 207 -2.71 -2.63 -13.88
N THR A 208 -2.71 -2.12 -12.66
CA THR A 208 -1.89 -0.96 -12.28
C THR A 208 -1.62 -0.94 -10.79
N THR A 209 -0.82 0.02 -10.33
CA THR A 209 -0.67 0.29 -8.90
C THR A 209 -1.49 1.49 -8.47
N GLY A 210 -1.80 1.58 -7.17
CA GLY A 210 -2.55 2.70 -6.64
C GLY A 210 -1.87 4.05 -6.89
N LYS A 211 -0.53 4.08 -6.79
CA LYS A 211 0.27 5.30 -7.02
C LYS A 211 0.15 5.79 -8.45
N GLU A 212 0.32 4.88 -9.42
CA GLU A 212 0.25 5.22 -10.85
C GLU A 212 -1.14 5.72 -11.24
N LEU A 213 -2.18 5.04 -10.76
CA LEU A 213 -3.56 5.41 -11.08
C LEU A 213 -3.96 6.78 -10.49
N VAL A 214 -3.54 7.08 -9.25
CA VAL A 214 -3.74 8.40 -8.63
C VAL A 214 -2.93 9.47 -9.37
N ALA A 215 -1.69 9.16 -9.78
CA ALA A 215 -0.83 10.07 -10.53
C ALA A 215 -1.45 10.41 -11.89
N ASP A 216 -1.95 9.41 -12.63
CA ASP A 216 -2.62 9.62 -13.91
C ASP A 216 -3.90 10.45 -13.75
N TYR A 217 -4.67 10.19 -12.69
CA TYR A 217 -5.84 11.00 -12.37
C TYR A 217 -5.49 12.48 -12.09
N LEU A 218 -4.44 12.72 -11.31
CA LEU A 218 -3.99 14.07 -11.01
C LEU A 218 -3.43 14.78 -12.25
N ARG A 219 -2.69 14.07 -13.12
CA ARG A 219 -2.23 14.60 -14.42
C ARG A 219 -3.41 14.99 -15.29
N ASP A 220 -4.43 14.13 -15.37
CA ASP A 220 -5.65 14.44 -16.11
C ASP A 220 -6.37 15.69 -15.56
N LEU A 221 -6.43 15.85 -14.23
CA LEU A 221 -6.98 17.06 -13.61
C LEU A 221 -6.19 18.32 -13.97
N LEU A 222 -4.87 18.26 -14.02
CA LEU A 222 -4.01 19.39 -14.41
C LEU A 222 -4.21 19.75 -15.88
N VAL A 223 -4.31 18.76 -16.78
CA VAL A 223 -4.59 18.96 -18.21
C VAL A 223 -5.98 19.58 -18.41
N LEU A 224 -6.98 19.12 -17.68
CA LEU A 224 -8.36 19.61 -17.80
C LEU A 224 -8.54 21.01 -17.19
N GLY A 225 -7.77 21.38 -16.16
CA GLY A 225 -7.91 22.65 -15.46
C GLY A 225 -9.36 22.96 -15.07
N PRO A 226 -9.95 24.08 -15.55
CA PRO A 226 -11.36 24.43 -15.27
C PRO A 226 -12.36 23.40 -15.78
N LEU A 227 -12.00 22.62 -16.79
CA LEU A 227 -12.83 21.57 -17.40
C LEU A 227 -12.82 20.26 -16.60
N ALA A 228 -12.08 20.19 -15.50
CA ALA A 228 -12.21 19.10 -14.53
C ALA A 228 -13.64 19.01 -13.95
N ASP A 229 -14.38 20.12 -13.94
CA ASP A 229 -15.80 20.14 -13.61
C ASP A 229 -16.62 19.45 -14.71
N ALA A 230 -17.43 18.45 -14.34
CA ALA A 230 -18.22 17.67 -15.30
C ALA A 230 -19.24 18.51 -16.07
N GLY A 231 -19.86 19.51 -15.42
CA GLY A 231 -20.82 20.38 -16.05
C GLY A 231 -20.18 21.30 -17.10
N ARG A 232 -19.07 21.94 -16.75
CA ARG A 232 -18.29 22.77 -17.70
C ARG A 232 -17.78 21.95 -18.87
N ARG A 233 -17.34 20.73 -18.64
CA ARG A 233 -16.90 19.83 -19.69
C ARG A 233 -18.04 19.43 -20.64
N ALA A 234 -19.22 19.14 -20.10
CA ALA A 234 -20.41 18.86 -20.91
C ALA A 234 -20.79 20.05 -21.79
N VAL A 235 -20.81 21.28 -21.25
CA VAL A 235 -21.06 22.50 -21.99
C VAL A 235 -20.01 22.75 -23.08
N ALA A 236 -18.72 22.55 -22.77
CA ALA A 236 -17.65 22.73 -23.75
C ALA A 236 -17.78 21.73 -24.92
N ARG A 237 -18.19 20.49 -24.64
CA ARG A 237 -18.48 19.48 -25.69
C ARG A 237 -19.68 19.87 -26.57
N LEU A 238 -20.76 20.35 -25.95
CA LEU A 238 -21.92 20.84 -26.70
C LEU A 238 -21.56 22.00 -27.61
N ARG A 239 -20.59 22.83 -27.22
CA ARG A 239 -20.05 23.92 -28.03
C ARG A 239 -19.04 23.49 -29.10
N GLY A 240 -18.82 22.18 -29.25
CA GLY A 240 -17.93 21.62 -30.26
C GLY A 240 -16.44 21.89 -30.04
N HIS A 241 -15.99 22.13 -28.79
CA HIS A 241 -14.57 22.27 -28.52
C HIS A 241 -13.85 20.95 -28.86
N PRO A 242 -13.08 20.90 -29.96
CA PRO A 242 -12.36 19.69 -30.36
C PRO A 242 -11.19 19.44 -29.42
N GLY A 243 -10.98 18.19 -29.01
CA GLY A 243 -9.76 17.77 -28.31
C GLY A 243 -9.79 17.76 -26.80
N LEU A 244 -10.97 17.97 -26.17
CA LEU A 244 -11.14 17.86 -24.72
C LEU A 244 -10.60 16.55 -24.11
N ASP A 245 -10.62 15.46 -24.89
CA ASP A 245 -10.15 14.14 -24.44
C ASP A 245 -8.75 13.81 -24.95
N ARG A 246 -8.15 14.65 -25.80
CA ARG A 246 -6.84 14.36 -26.39
C ARG A 246 -5.67 14.45 -25.38
N GLY A 247 -5.86 15.17 -24.28
CA GLY A 247 -4.86 15.33 -23.22
C GLY A 247 -4.98 14.31 -22.06
N THR A 248 -6.16 13.70 -21.86
CA THR A 248 -6.39 12.78 -20.74
C THR A 248 -6.07 11.33 -21.09
N VAL A 249 -5.62 10.56 -20.10
CA VAL A 249 -5.30 9.14 -20.25
C VAL A 249 -6.42 8.25 -19.74
N LEU A 250 -7.11 8.63 -18.65
CA LEU A 250 -8.15 7.82 -18.02
C LEU A 250 -9.48 7.91 -18.77
N ARG A 251 -10.23 6.79 -18.81
CA ARG A 251 -11.59 6.70 -19.33
C ARG A 251 -12.68 6.84 -18.25
N GLY A 252 -12.32 7.33 -17.06
CA GLY A 252 -13.17 7.42 -15.89
C GLY A 252 -12.86 6.36 -14.84
N LEU A 253 -13.49 6.51 -13.67
CA LEU A 253 -13.30 5.68 -12.48
C LEU A 253 -14.59 4.90 -12.21
N SER A 254 -14.80 3.76 -12.92
CA SER A 254 -16.02 2.97 -12.76
C SER A 254 -15.83 1.81 -11.77
N THR A 255 -14.96 0.86 -12.08
CA THR A 255 -14.73 -0.30 -11.23
C THR A 255 -13.28 -0.36 -10.79
N ALA A 256 -13.05 -0.50 -9.48
CA ALA A 256 -11.75 -0.83 -8.89
C ALA A 256 -11.85 -2.12 -8.09
N ILE A 257 -10.99 -3.08 -8.41
CA ILE A 257 -10.79 -4.31 -7.64
C ILE A 257 -9.35 -4.27 -7.11
N ILE A 258 -9.21 -4.21 -5.78
CA ILE A 258 -7.91 -3.98 -5.14
C ILE A 258 -7.38 -5.29 -4.55
N ASP A 259 -6.22 -5.74 -5.05
CA ASP A 259 -5.46 -6.80 -4.41
C ASP A 259 -4.63 -6.24 -3.25
N GLU A 260 -4.47 -7.04 -2.20
CA GLU A 260 -3.83 -6.62 -0.94
C GLU A 260 -4.41 -5.28 -0.45
N VAL A 261 -5.73 -5.19 -0.41
CA VAL A 261 -6.49 -3.96 -0.14
C VAL A 261 -6.10 -3.28 1.18
N ASP A 262 -5.64 -4.03 2.16
CA ASP A 262 -5.13 -3.52 3.43
C ASP A 262 -3.82 -2.73 3.27
N ASN A 263 -2.98 -3.07 2.30
CA ASN A 263 -1.83 -2.26 1.94
C ASN A 263 -2.24 -0.92 1.35
N GLN A 264 -3.06 -0.98 0.31
CA GLN A 264 -3.42 0.19 -0.48
C GLN A 264 -4.28 1.20 0.30
N LEU A 265 -5.27 0.70 1.05
CA LEU A 265 -6.26 1.54 1.73
C LEU A 265 -5.92 1.84 3.20
N VAL A 266 -4.93 1.18 3.78
CA VAL A 266 -4.50 1.39 5.17
C VAL A 266 -3.05 1.82 5.25
N ASP A 267 -2.09 1.04 4.72
CA ASP A 267 -0.66 1.33 4.88
C ASP A 267 -0.22 2.53 4.03
N GLU A 268 -0.57 2.56 2.76
CA GLU A 268 -0.24 3.67 1.86
C GLU A 268 -1.12 4.91 2.06
N ALA A 269 -2.26 4.76 2.73
CA ALA A 269 -3.21 5.85 2.98
C ALA A 269 -2.77 6.85 4.07
N VAL A 270 -1.55 6.77 4.57
CA VAL A 270 -1.01 7.68 5.59
C VAL A 270 -0.58 9.01 5.00
N THR A 271 -0.18 9.03 3.72
CA THR A 271 0.28 10.25 3.03
C THR A 271 -0.51 10.46 1.73
N PRO A 272 -0.85 11.72 1.38
CA PRO A 272 -1.45 12.01 0.07
C PRO A 272 -0.41 11.89 -1.04
N LEU A 273 -0.86 11.61 -2.26
CA LEU A 273 -0.03 11.79 -3.45
C LEU A 273 0.00 13.28 -3.82
N ILE A 274 1.19 13.77 -4.14
CA ILE A 274 1.43 15.16 -4.52
C ILE A 274 2.13 15.17 -5.87
N ILE A 275 1.61 15.95 -6.82
CA ILE A 275 2.33 16.33 -8.03
C ILE A 275 2.88 17.73 -7.79
N SER A 276 4.17 17.89 -7.94
CA SER A 276 4.84 19.17 -7.81
C SER A 276 5.68 19.47 -9.04
N ARG A 277 5.90 20.75 -9.29
CA ARG A 277 6.82 21.25 -10.30
C ARG A 277 7.95 21.98 -9.60
N GLN A 278 9.18 21.71 -9.96
CA GLN A 278 10.31 22.52 -9.56
C GLN A 278 10.21 23.88 -10.26
N GLN A 279 10.25 24.95 -9.50
CA GLN A 279 10.32 26.30 -10.01
C GLN A 279 11.72 26.81 -9.67
N GLU A 280 12.54 27.10 -10.67
CA GLU A 280 13.89 27.63 -10.43
C GLU A 280 13.80 28.90 -9.61
N ASN A 281 14.49 28.91 -8.49
CA ASN A 281 14.54 30.04 -7.56
C ASN A 281 15.99 30.22 -7.03
N GLU A 282 16.82 30.86 -7.86
CA GLU A 282 18.21 31.11 -7.55
C GLU A 282 18.38 31.86 -6.19
N THR A 283 17.48 32.80 -5.92
CA THR A 283 17.51 33.60 -4.68
C THR A 283 17.34 32.73 -3.43
N LEU A 284 16.50 31.68 -3.49
CA LEU A 284 16.36 30.76 -2.37
C LEU A 284 17.58 29.85 -2.23
N SER A 285 18.17 29.43 -3.34
CA SER A 285 19.41 28.65 -3.34
C SER A 285 20.55 29.39 -2.66
N GLU A 286 20.72 30.68 -2.97
CA GLU A 286 21.68 31.57 -2.30
C GLU A 286 21.36 31.73 -0.79
N ALA A 287 20.08 31.89 -0.45
CA ALA A 287 19.65 32.02 0.94
C ALA A 287 19.93 30.76 1.76
N CYS A 288 19.71 29.56 1.20
CA CYS A 288 20.04 28.30 1.88
C CYS A 288 21.54 28.12 2.10
N ARG A 289 22.37 28.49 1.13
CA ARG A 289 23.83 28.47 1.30
C ARG A 289 24.29 29.45 2.35
N GLY A 290 23.75 30.68 2.34
CA GLY A 290 24.04 31.68 3.35
C GLY A 290 23.58 31.29 4.76
N ALA A 291 22.45 30.58 4.86
CA ALA A 291 21.98 30.05 6.13
C ALA A 291 22.89 28.94 6.67
N GLU A 292 23.46 28.13 5.79
CA GLU A 292 24.43 27.10 6.19
C GLU A 292 25.74 27.67 6.66
N GLU A 293 26.25 28.73 5.99
CA GLU A 293 27.42 29.50 6.47
C GLU A 293 27.19 30.11 7.86
N CYS A 294 26.03 30.74 8.05
CA CYS A 294 25.63 31.29 9.34
C CYS A 294 25.55 30.23 10.43
N ALA A 295 24.89 29.10 10.13
CA ALA A 295 24.73 27.98 11.04
C ALA A 295 26.05 27.34 11.46
N ALA A 296 27.06 27.32 10.57
CA ALA A 296 28.40 26.83 10.84
C ALA A 296 29.13 27.63 11.93
N GLY A 297 28.79 28.92 12.10
CA GLY A 297 29.36 29.80 13.11
C GLY A 297 28.65 29.80 14.47
N LEU A 298 27.57 29.04 14.64
CA LEU A 298 26.80 28.97 15.89
C LEU A 298 27.25 27.83 16.78
N LEU A 299 27.26 28.04 18.11
CA LEU A 299 27.70 27.07 19.10
C LEU A 299 26.49 26.45 19.85
N PRO A 300 26.45 25.11 20.00
CA PRO A 300 25.41 24.45 20.77
C PRO A 300 25.52 24.81 22.27
N GLY A 301 24.41 25.01 22.93
CA GLY A 301 24.30 25.42 24.32
C GLY A 301 24.34 26.94 24.54
N ASP A 302 25.12 27.68 23.75
CA ASP A 302 25.23 29.13 23.84
C ASP A 302 24.25 29.84 22.86
N ASP A 303 24.25 29.43 21.61
CA ASP A 303 23.50 30.06 20.53
C ASP A 303 22.18 29.34 20.22
N TYR A 304 22.15 28.06 20.43
CA TYR A 304 20.96 27.23 20.20
C TYR A 304 20.92 26.01 21.10
N GLU A 305 19.72 25.48 21.30
CA GLU A 305 19.42 24.27 22.07
C GLU A 305 18.88 23.17 21.15
N VAL A 306 19.32 21.92 21.39
CA VAL A 306 18.91 20.75 20.61
C VAL A 306 18.00 19.88 21.45
N ASP A 307 16.77 19.66 20.99
CA ASP A 307 15.85 18.68 21.55
C ASP A 307 15.91 17.38 20.75
N GLU A 308 16.71 16.42 21.20
CA GLU A 308 16.89 15.13 20.55
C GLU A 308 15.59 14.29 20.53
N ARG A 309 14.74 14.48 21.54
CA ARG A 309 13.48 13.72 21.66
C ARG A 309 12.45 14.11 20.61
N ASN A 310 12.34 15.39 20.33
CA ASN A 310 11.40 15.94 19.35
C ASN A 310 12.06 16.17 17.98
N ARG A 311 13.38 16.01 17.88
CA ARG A 311 14.20 16.33 16.70
C ARG A 311 13.98 17.78 16.25
N GLU A 312 14.10 18.71 17.19
CA GLU A 312 13.93 20.14 16.96
C GLU A 312 15.15 20.91 17.46
N VAL A 313 15.46 22.00 16.76
CA VAL A 313 16.49 22.96 17.19
C VAL A 313 15.81 24.29 17.49
N ARG A 314 16.21 24.91 18.57
CA ARG A 314 15.69 26.21 19.01
C ARG A 314 16.82 27.23 19.14
N LEU A 315 16.79 28.32 18.35
CA LEU A 315 17.70 29.42 18.48
C LEU A 315 17.45 30.19 19.79
N LEU A 316 18.51 30.40 20.57
CA LEU A 316 18.53 31.22 21.77
C LEU A 316 18.73 32.70 21.41
N ARG A 317 18.60 33.60 22.41
CA ARG A 317 18.79 35.06 22.19
C ARG A 317 20.15 35.41 21.58
N PRO A 318 21.29 34.85 22.05
CA PRO A 318 22.60 35.15 21.45
C PRO A 318 22.68 34.67 19.98
N GLY A 319 22.20 33.46 19.67
CA GLY A 319 22.17 32.95 18.31
C GLY A 319 21.34 33.81 17.36
N ARG A 320 20.16 34.26 17.80
CA ARG A 320 19.33 35.19 17.02
C ARG A 320 20.01 36.54 16.77
N ALA A 321 20.80 37.05 17.75
CA ALA A 321 21.57 38.27 17.57
C ALA A 321 22.67 38.08 16.52
N LYS A 322 23.36 36.93 16.51
CA LYS A 322 24.35 36.60 15.49
C LYS A 322 23.73 36.48 14.10
N VAL A 323 22.57 35.80 13.96
CA VAL A 323 21.84 35.76 12.70
C VAL A 323 21.41 37.13 12.22
N ALA A 324 20.93 38.00 13.13
CA ALA A 324 20.59 39.38 12.80
C ALA A 324 21.81 40.17 12.29
N GLY A 325 22.96 40.07 12.97
CA GLY A 325 24.22 40.72 12.52
C GLY A 325 24.69 40.17 11.16
N TRP A 326 24.49 38.85 10.90
CA TRP A 326 24.82 38.27 9.59
C TRP A 326 23.94 38.84 8.47
N CYS A 327 22.70 39.22 8.76
CA CYS A 327 21.76 39.82 7.80
C CYS A 327 22.03 41.31 7.53
N GLU A 328 22.80 42.02 8.39
CA GLU A 328 23.09 43.46 8.24
C GLU A 328 23.83 43.73 6.92
N GLY A 329 23.37 44.74 6.19
CA GLY A 329 23.94 45.14 4.90
C GLY A 329 23.57 44.21 3.71
N LYS A 330 22.79 43.14 3.93
CA LYS A 330 22.32 42.25 2.87
C LYS A 330 20.91 42.64 2.42
N HIS A 331 20.62 42.41 1.13
CA HIS A 331 19.33 42.77 0.52
C HIS A 331 18.50 41.54 0.17
N GLY A 332 17.21 41.73 -0.06
CA GLY A 332 16.28 40.66 -0.44
C GLY A 332 16.07 39.62 0.68
N PHE A 333 16.04 38.34 0.33
CA PHE A 333 15.83 37.25 1.30
C PHE A 333 16.97 37.12 2.31
N LEU A 334 18.20 37.41 1.92
CA LEU A 334 19.38 37.39 2.82
C LEU A 334 19.30 38.42 3.93
N GLY A 335 18.63 39.57 3.70
CA GLY A 335 18.40 40.63 4.70
C GLY A 335 17.13 40.41 5.53
N ALA A 336 16.27 39.47 5.18
CA ALA A 336 15.00 39.19 5.86
C ALA A 336 15.24 38.35 7.12
N ARG A 337 15.48 38.98 8.27
CA ARG A 337 15.89 38.38 9.54
C ARG A 337 15.03 37.18 9.96
N ALA A 338 13.70 37.33 9.98
CA ALA A 338 12.81 36.25 10.43
C ALA A 338 12.89 35.03 9.53
N TRP A 339 13.11 35.23 8.24
CA TRP A 339 13.24 34.16 7.25
C TRP A 339 14.61 33.47 7.37
N MET A 340 15.67 34.23 7.59
CA MET A 340 17.00 33.68 7.84
C MET A 340 17.06 32.90 9.16
N GLU A 341 16.38 33.34 10.22
CA GLU A 341 16.27 32.60 11.48
C GLU A 341 15.62 31.20 11.24
N ASP A 342 14.60 31.09 10.38
CA ASP A 342 14.00 29.82 10.03
C ASP A 342 14.94 28.95 9.19
N LEU A 343 15.60 29.51 8.16
CA LEU A 343 16.56 28.75 7.34
C LEU A 343 17.77 28.26 8.14
N VAL A 344 18.33 29.11 9.02
CA VAL A 344 19.43 28.71 9.92
C VAL A 344 19.00 27.62 10.87
N THR A 345 17.76 27.68 11.39
CA THR A 345 17.20 26.61 12.21
C THR A 345 17.14 25.29 11.42
N ARG A 346 16.70 25.33 10.13
CA ARG A 346 16.67 24.13 9.25
C ARG A 346 18.07 23.60 8.95
N SER A 347 19.05 24.48 8.77
CA SER A 347 20.45 24.06 8.57
C SER A 347 21.03 23.39 9.83
N LEU A 348 20.71 23.89 11.02
CA LEU A 348 21.08 23.24 12.28
C LEU A 348 20.36 21.89 12.46
N GLU A 349 19.07 21.80 12.16
CA GLU A 349 18.33 20.52 12.15
C GLU A 349 18.95 19.51 11.16
N ALA A 350 19.36 19.97 9.96
CA ALA A 350 20.03 19.16 8.96
C ALA A 350 21.38 18.61 9.46
N ARG A 351 22.12 19.40 10.23
CA ARG A 351 23.40 18.98 10.82
C ARG A 351 23.24 17.94 11.92
N HIS A 352 22.24 18.10 12.80
CA HIS A 352 22.05 17.24 13.96
C HIS A 352 21.26 15.96 13.66
N PHE A 353 20.26 16.01 12.79
CA PHE A 353 19.29 14.94 12.65
C PHE A 353 19.28 14.25 11.29
N PHE A 354 20.00 14.80 10.30
CA PHE A 354 20.07 14.20 8.97
C PHE A 354 21.53 13.85 8.66
N LEU A 355 21.89 12.60 8.94
CA LEU A 355 23.26 12.11 8.83
C LEU A 355 23.42 11.30 7.54
N ARG A 356 24.54 11.53 6.85
CA ARG A 356 24.92 10.78 5.65
C ARG A 356 25.13 9.30 6.00
N GLY A 357 24.60 8.41 5.16
CA GLY A 357 24.63 6.97 5.40
C GLY A 357 23.49 6.44 6.29
N GLN A 358 22.70 7.31 6.90
CA GLN A 358 21.53 6.94 7.70
C GLN A 358 20.23 7.44 7.07
N GLN A 359 20.02 8.77 7.01
CA GLN A 359 18.82 9.35 6.45
C GLN A 359 18.93 9.62 4.95
N TYR A 360 20.15 9.75 4.42
CA TYR A 360 20.41 9.95 2.99
C TYR A 360 21.78 9.43 2.57
N VAL A 361 21.94 9.29 1.27
CA VAL A 361 23.22 9.03 0.59
C VAL A 361 23.41 10.02 -0.55
N MET A 362 24.65 10.18 -0.99
CA MET A 362 24.98 10.95 -2.19
C MET A 362 25.07 10.00 -3.38
N VAL A 363 24.24 10.23 -4.41
CA VAL A 363 24.26 9.50 -5.67
C VAL A 363 24.37 10.52 -6.80
N ASP A 364 25.40 10.41 -7.63
CA ASP A 364 25.66 11.33 -8.74
C ASP A 364 25.62 12.83 -8.35
N GLY A 365 26.18 13.16 -7.17
CA GLY A 365 26.22 14.52 -6.65
C GLY A 365 24.89 15.04 -6.09
N LYS A 366 23.85 14.19 -6.01
CA LYS A 366 22.52 14.55 -5.47
C LYS A 366 22.24 13.84 -4.16
N VAL A 367 21.49 14.51 -3.29
CA VAL A 367 21.01 13.96 -2.04
C VAL A 367 19.84 13.02 -2.33
N VAL A 368 19.97 11.74 -2.02
CA VAL A 368 18.92 10.73 -2.16
C VAL A 368 18.52 10.22 -0.77
N ILE A 369 17.25 10.36 -0.45
CA ILE A 369 16.69 9.94 0.85
C ILE A 369 16.75 8.41 0.97
N VAL A 370 17.12 7.93 2.14
CA VAL A 370 17.03 6.54 2.55
C VAL A 370 15.83 6.40 3.48
N ASP A 371 14.97 5.46 3.21
CA ASP A 371 13.87 5.11 4.12
C ASP A 371 14.43 4.42 5.37
N GLU A 372 14.28 5.02 6.53
CA GLU A 372 14.85 4.53 7.81
C GLU A 372 14.37 3.12 8.17
N PHE A 373 13.19 2.70 7.68
CA PHE A 373 12.62 1.39 8.00
C PHE A 373 12.98 0.31 6.99
N THR A 374 13.01 0.67 5.70
CA THR A 374 13.23 -0.30 4.63
C THR A 374 14.64 -0.27 4.07
N GLY A 375 15.44 0.77 4.38
CA GLY A 375 16.76 1.01 3.79
C GLY A 375 16.72 1.32 2.28
N ARG A 376 15.53 1.49 1.70
CA ARG A 376 15.38 1.77 0.27
C ARG A 376 15.77 3.19 -0.07
N LEU A 377 16.50 3.34 -1.17
CA LEU A 377 16.71 4.64 -1.77
C LEU A 377 15.37 5.15 -2.32
N MET A 378 15.10 6.42 -2.07
CA MET A 378 13.86 7.08 -2.49
C MET A 378 14.17 8.23 -3.47
N PRO A 379 14.57 7.93 -4.71
CA PRO A 379 14.87 8.96 -5.70
C PRO A 379 13.61 9.80 -5.99
N GLY A 380 13.81 11.10 -6.13
CA GLY A 380 12.71 12.04 -6.39
C GLY A 380 11.84 12.42 -5.18
N ARG A 381 12.09 11.85 -3.99
CA ARG A 381 11.52 12.36 -2.74
C ARG A 381 12.36 13.46 -2.14
N THR A 382 11.69 14.44 -1.52
CA THR A 382 12.33 15.54 -0.81
C THR A 382 11.71 15.68 0.59
N TRP A 383 12.51 16.09 1.58
CA TRP A 383 11.98 16.51 2.86
C TRP A 383 11.26 17.84 2.74
N ARG A 384 10.24 18.01 3.58
CA ARG A 384 9.41 19.23 3.61
C ARG A 384 10.07 20.36 4.39
N LEU A 385 9.50 21.55 4.26
CA LEU A 385 9.86 22.73 5.06
C LEU A 385 11.31 23.24 4.88
N GLY A 386 11.90 23.05 3.70
CA GLY A 386 13.26 23.55 3.43
C GLY A 386 14.40 22.69 3.97
N VAL A 387 14.10 21.59 4.66
CA VAL A 387 15.12 20.68 5.21
C VAL A 387 15.94 20.01 4.09
N HIS A 388 15.32 19.67 2.97
CA HIS A 388 16.04 19.04 1.84
C HIS A 388 17.11 19.98 1.29
N GLN A 389 16.74 21.25 1.08
CA GLN A 389 17.65 22.31 0.62
C GLN A 389 18.77 22.58 1.64
N ALA A 390 18.46 22.50 2.94
CA ALA A 390 19.47 22.64 3.99
C ALA A 390 20.48 21.49 3.98
N VAL A 391 20.02 20.23 3.73
CA VAL A 391 20.91 19.07 3.57
C VAL A 391 21.74 19.19 2.30
N GLU A 392 21.18 19.64 1.19
CA GLU A 392 21.90 19.88 -0.07
C GLU A 392 22.97 20.97 0.11
N ALA A 393 22.65 22.08 0.81
CA ALA A 393 23.60 23.12 1.15
C ALA A 393 24.72 22.60 2.06
N LYS A 394 24.40 21.81 3.08
CA LYS A 394 25.36 21.15 3.98
C LYS A 394 26.34 20.24 3.22
N GLU A 395 25.88 19.49 2.22
CA GLU A 395 26.71 18.59 1.41
C GLU A 395 27.36 19.31 0.21
N MET A 396 27.23 20.65 0.12
CA MET A 396 27.70 21.45 -1.01
C MET A 396 27.21 20.96 -2.37
N ALA A 397 26.05 20.31 -2.38
CA ALA A 397 25.37 19.87 -3.58
C ALA A 397 24.63 21.05 -4.25
N GLU A 398 24.13 20.79 -5.47
CA GLU A 398 23.22 21.74 -6.11
C GLU A 398 21.93 21.84 -5.31
N VAL A 399 21.66 23.04 -4.76
CA VAL A 399 20.45 23.28 -3.96
C VAL A 399 19.24 23.30 -4.88
N THR A 400 18.39 22.27 -4.76
CA THR A 400 17.16 22.19 -5.55
C THR A 400 16.14 23.23 -5.09
N SER A 401 15.47 23.83 -6.05
CA SER A 401 14.40 24.79 -5.76
C SER A 401 13.19 24.12 -5.11
N PRO A 402 12.47 24.80 -4.22
CA PRO A 402 11.28 24.23 -3.61
C PRO A 402 10.24 23.89 -4.67
N SER A 403 9.66 22.75 -4.52
CA SER A 403 8.63 22.28 -5.44
C SER A 403 7.28 22.95 -5.13
N GLU A 404 6.71 23.65 -6.11
CA GLU A 404 5.33 24.11 -6.04
C GLU A 404 4.38 22.92 -6.16
N THR A 405 3.47 22.75 -5.20
CA THR A 405 2.43 21.70 -5.27
C THR A 405 1.38 22.08 -6.29
N LEU A 406 1.36 21.40 -7.42
CA LEU A 406 0.36 21.61 -8.48
C LEU A 406 -0.96 20.89 -8.19
N ALA A 407 -0.89 19.67 -7.67
CA ALA A 407 -2.05 18.87 -7.32
C ALA A 407 -1.75 17.94 -6.14
N ARG A 408 -2.76 17.71 -5.30
CA ARG A 408 -2.66 16.85 -4.13
C ARG A 408 -3.97 16.08 -3.94
N LEU A 409 -3.88 14.78 -3.63
CA LEU A 409 -5.03 13.95 -3.34
C LEU A 409 -4.65 12.81 -2.41
N SER A 410 -5.44 12.54 -1.36
CA SER A 410 -5.26 11.35 -0.55
C SER A 410 -5.80 10.10 -1.26
N PHE A 411 -5.14 8.96 -1.02
CA PHE A 411 -5.62 7.67 -1.50
C PHE A 411 -7.04 7.38 -1.02
N GLN A 412 -7.34 7.73 0.23
CA GLN A 412 -8.67 7.53 0.81
C GLN A 412 -9.75 8.25 0.02
N ARG A 413 -9.52 9.49 -0.37
CA ARG A 413 -10.48 10.26 -1.16
C ARG A 413 -10.58 9.74 -2.58
N PHE A 414 -9.45 9.41 -3.20
CA PHE A 414 -9.39 8.89 -4.57
C PHE A 414 -10.22 7.62 -4.75
N TYR A 415 -10.01 6.61 -3.89
CA TYR A 415 -10.74 5.35 -4.02
C TYR A 415 -12.25 5.47 -3.81
N ARG A 416 -12.71 6.51 -3.15
CA ARG A 416 -14.13 6.82 -2.98
C ARG A 416 -14.78 7.44 -4.23
N PHE A 417 -14.00 7.76 -5.25
CA PHE A 417 -14.50 8.23 -6.55
C PHE A 417 -15.00 7.12 -7.46
N PHE A 418 -14.71 5.88 -7.17
CA PHE A 418 -15.18 4.75 -7.95
C PHE A 418 -16.66 4.47 -7.69
N ASP A 419 -17.41 4.13 -8.77
CA ASP A 419 -18.81 3.70 -8.65
C ASP A 419 -18.89 2.32 -7.96
N HIS A 420 -17.93 1.43 -8.29
CA HIS A 420 -17.82 0.10 -7.72
C HIS A 420 -16.41 -0.10 -7.19
N LEU A 421 -16.31 -0.22 -5.88
CA LEU A 421 -15.07 -0.51 -5.16
C LEU A 421 -15.19 -1.86 -4.49
N ALA A 422 -14.19 -2.72 -4.69
CA ALA A 422 -14.08 -4.00 -4.02
C ALA A 422 -12.61 -4.29 -3.72
N GLY A 423 -12.36 -5.15 -2.75
CA GLY A 423 -10.99 -5.50 -2.41
C GLY A 423 -10.85 -6.88 -1.78
N ILE A 424 -9.66 -7.43 -1.91
CA ILE A 424 -9.30 -8.74 -1.36
C ILE A 424 -7.96 -8.64 -0.62
N SER A 425 -7.86 -9.32 0.50
CA SER A 425 -6.61 -9.46 1.26
C SER A 425 -6.65 -10.71 2.14
N GLY A 426 -5.50 -11.21 2.55
CA GLY A 426 -5.38 -12.25 3.57
C GLY A 426 -5.51 -11.74 5.00
N THR A 427 -5.50 -10.42 5.22
CA THR A 427 -5.31 -9.78 6.53
C THR A 427 -6.09 -8.48 6.70
N ALA A 428 -7.40 -8.50 6.45
CA ALA A 428 -8.23 -7.29 6.49
C ALA A 428 -9.08 -7.12 7.76
N ARG A 429 -9.27 -8.19 8.54
CA ARG A 429 -10.18 -8.25 9.69
C ARG A 429 -9.94 -7.13 10.72
N GLU A 430 -8.69 -6.88 11.06
CA GLU A 430 -8.31 -5.89 12.08
C GLU A 430 -8.72 -4.47 11.67
N ALA A 431 -8.71 -4.18 10.37
CA ALA A 431 -9.09 -2.89 9.81
C ALA A 431 -10.54 -2.84 9.28
N ALA A 432 -11.34 -3.91 9.42
CA ALA A 432 -12.69 -4.02 8.85
C ALA A 432 -13.60 -2.83 9.21
N ARG A 433 -13.50 -2.31 10.44
CA ARG A 433 -14.24 -1.11 10.87
C ARG A 433 -13.83 0.14 10.12
N GLU A 434 -12.54 0.29 9.82
CA GLU A 434 -12.01 1.43 9.06
C GLU A 434 -12.43 1.36 7.60
N PHE A 435 -12.37 0.19 6.98
CA PHE A 435 -12.84 -0.05 5.63
C PHE A 435 -14.31 0.29 5.44
N TRP A 436 -15.15 -0.14 6.37
CA TRP A 436 -16.57 0.22 6.34
C TRP A 436 -16.79 1.73 6.50
N ARG A 437 -16.14 2.34 7.46
CA ARG A 437 -16.36 3.74 7.81
C ARG A 437 -15.89 4.72 6.73
N ILE A 438 -14.74 4.45 6.11
CA ILE A 438 -14.16 5.33 5.10
C ILE A 438 -14.68 5.00 3.71
N TYR A 439 -14.68 3.71 3.33
CA TYR A 439 -14.89 3.27 1.96
C TYR A 439 -16.24 2.60 1.72
N ARG A 440 -17.03 2.40 2.76
CA ARG A 440 -18.30 1.64 2.70
C ARG A 440 -18.12 0.21 2.20
N LEU A 441 -16.99 -0.41 2.47
CA LEU A 441 -16.68 -1.80 2.12
C LEU A 441 -17.08 -2.74 3.27
N PRO A 442 -18.18 -3.51 3.13
CA PRO A 442 -18.56 -4.49 4.14
C PRO A 442 -17.60 -5.68 4.10
N PHE A 443 -17.13 -6.09 5.27
CA PHE A 443 -16.21 -7.21 5.44
C PHE A 443 -16.91 -8.57 5.29
N VAL A 444 -16.27 -9.52 4.62
CA VAL A 444 -16.66 -10.92 4.57
C VAL A 444 -15.43 -11.83 4.61
N GLU A 445 -15.48 -12.84 5.46
CA GLU A 445 -14.46 -13.88 5.51
C GLU A 445 -14.85 -15.02 4.55
N ILE A 446 -13.93 -15.40 3.67
CA ILE A 446 -14.12 -16.50 2.73
C ILE A 446 -13.50 -17.78 3.32
N PRO A 447 -14.26 -18.86 3.44
CA PRO A 447 -13.72 -20.13 3.94
C PRO A 447 -12.58 -20.64 3.07
N ARG A 448 -11.59 -21.27 3.68
CA ARG A 448 -10.49 -21.93 2.98
C ARG A 448 -10.98 -23.15 2.21
N HIS A 449 -10.28 -23.49 1.13
CA HIS A 449 -10.54 -24.71 0.36
C HIS A 449 -10.19 -25.97 1.17
N ARG A 450 -9.05 -25.94 1.87
CA ARG A 450 -8.60 -27.01 2.78
C ARG A 450 -8.43 -26.47 4.20
N PRO A 451 -8.62 -27.33 5.22
CA PRO A 451 -8.39 -26.92 6.61
C PRO A 451 -6.97 -26.37 6.84
N ASP A 452 -6.85 -25.41 7.74
CA ASP A 452 -5.56 -24.85 8.16
C ASP A 452 -4.80 -25.88 9.00
N GLN A 453 -3.59 -26.26 8.58
CA GLN A 453 -2.71 -27.15 9.30
C GLN A 453 -1.52 -26.41 9.96
N ARG A 454 -1.52 -25.08 9.90
CA ARG A 454 -0.48 -24.27 10.55
C ARG A 454 -0.60 -24.34 12.07
N ARG A 455 0.53 -24.52 12.75
CA ARG A 455 0.65 -24.48 14.20
C ARG A 455 1.32 -23.18 14.64
N ASP A 456 0.59 -22.33 15.33
CA ASP A 456 1.16 -21.13 15.94
C ASP A 456 1.76 -21.52 17.30
N LEU A 457 3.10 -21.50 17.41
CA LEU A 457 3.81 -21.81 18.64
C LEU A 457 3.65 -20.67 19.65
N PRO A 458 3.76 -20.94 20.96
CA PRO A 458 3.70 -19.91 21.98
C PRO A 458 4.74 -18.82 21.77
N ASN A 459 4.32 -17.56 21.78
CA ASN A 459 5.20 -16.42 21.57
C ASN A 459 6.31 -16.34 22.63
N GLY A 460 7.52 -15.94 22.22
CA GLY A 460 8.66 -15.69 23.10
C GLY A 460 8.70 -14.22 23.53
N PHE A 461 8.66 -13.96 24.85
CA PHE A 461 8.82 -12.61 25.40
C PHE A 461 10.03 -12.56 26.32
N PHE A 462 10.94 -11.61 26.08
CA PHE A 462 12.25 -11.53 26.72
C PHE A 462 12.48 -10.17 27.38
N PRO A 463 13.20 -10.14 28.52
CA PRO A 463 13.52 -8.89 29.19
C PRO A 463 14.59 -8.06 28.46
N VAL A 464 15.47 -8.70 27.69
CA VAL A 464 16.58 -8.07 26.98
C VAL A 464 16.71 -8.62 25.56
N GLU A 465 17.22 -7.80 24.66
CA GLU A 465 17.34 -8.13 23.24
C GLU A 465 18.30 -9.31 22.99
N SER A 466 19.43 -9.40 23.71
CA SER A 466 20.37 -10.50 23.56
C SER A 466 19.72 -11.86 23.79
N ALA A 467 18.95 -12.02 24.86
CA ALA A 467 18.24 -13.26 25.16
C ALA A 467 17.18 -13.62 24.09
N LYS A 468 16.57 -12.62 23.45
CA LYS A 468 15.68 -12.82 22.31
C LYS A 468 16.44 -13.42 21.13
N TRP A 469 17.59 -12.84 20.78
CA TRP A 469 18.38 -13.32 19.64
C TRP A 469 18.95 -14.71 19.89
N ASP A 470 19.41 -15.01 21.10
CA ASP A 470 19.88 -16.36 21.46
C ASP A 470 18.76 -17.40 21.30
N ALA A 471 17.54 -17.06 21.72
CA ALA A 471 16.40 -17.96 21.56
C ALA A 471 15.99 -18.13 20.08
N ILE A 472 16.08 -17.08 19.26
CA ILE A 472 15.83 -17.16 17.81
C ILE A 472 16.87 -18.07 17.14
N LEU A 473 18.15 -17.91 17.47
CA LEU A 473 19.23 -18.72 16.91
C LEU A 473 19.08 -20.19 17.29
N ALA A 474 18.78 -20.49 18.55
CA ALA A 474 18.52 -21.86 19.00
C ALA A 474 17.32 -22.51 18.27
N GLU A 475 16.26 -21.72 17.98
CA GLU A 475 15.11 -22.20 17.24
C GLU A 475 15.44 -22.43 15.75
N ILE A 476 16.25 -21.56 15.14
CA ILE A 476 16.75 -21.75 13.77
C ILE A 476 17.56 -23.04 13.67
N GLU A 477 18.50 -23.26 14.57
CA GLU A 477 19.34 -24.47 14.58
C GLU A 477 18.51 -25.76 14.75
N ALA A 478 17.53 -25.74 15.65
CA ALA A 478 16.66 -26.89 15.88
C ALA A 478 15.85 -27.27 14.63
N PHE A 479 15.17 -26.32 14.01
CA PHE A 479 14.37 -26.59 12.82
C PHE A 479 15.20 -26.82 11.55
N HIS A 480 16.37 -26.21 11.45
CA HIS A 480 17.32 -26.48 10.38
C HIS A 480 17.83 -27.94 10.45
N ALA A 481 18.16 -28.43 11.65
CA ALA A 481 18.56 -29.81 11.86
C ALA A 481 17.45 -30.82 11.49
N GLU A 482 16.18 -30.45 11.68
CA GLU A 482 15.03 -31.23 11.20
C GLU A 482 14.90 -31.23 9.66
N GLY A 483 15.67 -30.38 8.96
CA GLY A 483 15.59 -30.19 7.51
C GLY A 483 14.37 -29.39 7.07
N ARG A 484 13.81 -28.56 7.94
CA ARG A 484 12.70 -27.68 7.63
C ARG A 484 13.19 -26.34 7.04
N PRO A 485 12.52 -25.77 6.05
CA PRO A 485 12.78 -24.41 5.62
C PRO A 485 12.35 -23.41 6.69
N ILE A 486 13.12 -22.33 6.84
CA ILE A 486 12.89 -21.29 7.84
C ILE A 486 12.87 -19.92 7.16
N LEU A 487 11.79 -19.15 7.38
CA LEU A 487 11.69 -17.77 6.98
C LEU A 487 11.71 -16.87 8.20
N ILE A 488 12.68 -15.99 8.29
CA ILE A 488 12.81 -15.04 9.39
C ILE A 488 12.43 -13.65 8.90
N GLY A 489 11.35 -13.10 9.45
CA GLY A 489 10.94 -11.72 9.20
C GLY A 489 11.60 -10.77 10.18
N THR A 490 12.35 -9.78 9.67
CA THR A 490 12.96 -8.71 10.45
C THR A 490 12.29 -7.37 10.15
N ARG A 491 12.38 -6.42 11.06
CA ARG A 491 11.70 -5.14 10.93
C ARG A 491 12.54 -4.07 10.21
N SER A 492 13.85 -4.16 10.30
CA SER A 492 14.79 -3.23 9.69
C SER A 492 15.91 -3.95 8.94
N VAL A 493 16.58 -3.22 8.05
CA VAL A 493 17.78 -3.73 7.36
C VAL A 493 18.88 -4.04 8.35
N SER A 494 19.12 -3.16 9.34
CA SER A 494 20.12 -3.38 10.37
C SER A 494 19.86 -4.64 11.20
N ALA A 495 18.60 -4.94 11.55
CA ALA A 495 18.24 -6.18 12.24
C ALA A 495 18.47 -7.41 11.35
N SER A 496 18.24 -7.30 10.03
CA SER A 496 18.50 -8.40 9.10
C SER A 496 19.99 -8.66 8.91
N GLU A 497 20.80 -7.62 8.84
CA GLU A 497 22.25 -7.69 8.74
C GLU A 497 22.88 -8.23 10.04
N GLY A 498 22.44 -7.73 11.20
CA GLY A 498 22.89 -8.23 12.49
C GLY A 498 22.54 -9.72 12.74
N LEU A 499 21.39 -10.19 12.22
CA LEU A 499 21.08 -11.62 12.25
C LEU A 499 21.96 -12.41 11.26
N ALA A 500 22.19 -11.85 10.08
CA ALA A 500 23.06 -12.46 9.06
C ALA A 500 24.48 -12.68 9.59
N ASP A 501 25.04 -11.73 10.32
CA ASP A 501 26.36 -11.85 10.95
C ASP A 501 26.39 -12.97 11.99
N ARG A 502 25.40 -13.05 12.86
CA ARG A 502 25.29 -14.13 13.86
C ARG A 502 25.13 -15.52 13.23
N LEU A 503 24.45 -15.64 12.10
CA LEU A 503 24.33 -16.91 11.37
C LEU A 503 25.65 -17.31 10.71
N ARG A 504 26.42 -16.33 10.17
CA ARG A 504 27.77 -16.57 9.62
C ARG A 504 28.74 -17.09 10.70
N GLU A 505 28.71 -16.47 11.89
CA GLU A 505 29.52 -16.90 13.02
C GLU A 505 29.23 -18.36 13.41
N ARG A 506 28.01 -18.86 13.16
CA ARG A 506 27.60 -20.25 13.41
C ARG A 506 27.76 -21.18 12.20
N GLY A 507 28.32 -20.69 11.10
CA GLY A 507 28.54 -21.47 9.89
C GLY A 507 27.27 -21.88 9.14
N LEU A 508 26.14 -21.22 9.39
CA LEU A 508 24.87 -21.51 8.72
C LEU A 508 24.76 -20.77 7.39
N VAL A 509 24.38 -21.48 6.34
CA VAL A 509 24.12 -20.89 5.00
C VAL A 509 22.71 -20.31 4.96
N PHE A 510 22.57 -19.09 4.49
CA PHE A 510 21.29 -18.39 4.40
C PHE A 510 21.22 -17.49 3.17
N GLU A 511 20.00 -17.16 2.77
CA GLU A 511 19.69 -16.14 1.77
C GLU A 511 19.18 -14.87 2.49
N LEU A 512 19.72 -13.70 2.10
CA LEU A 512 19.32 -12.41 2.66
C LEU A 512 18.53 -11.62 1.62
N LEU A 513 17.26 -11.37 1.94
CA LEU A 513 16.33 -10.57 1.15
C LEU A 513 16.09 -9.24 1.86
N ASN A 514 16.84 -8.23 1.48
CA ASN A 514 16.61 -6.86 1.93
C ASN A 514 16.26 -5.95 0.74
N ALA A 515 15.71 -4.79 1.03
CA ALA A 515 15.21 -3.84 0.04
C ALA A 515 16.27 -3.31 -0.96
N VAL A 516 17.54 -3.56 -0.70
CA VAL A 516 18.67 -3.14 -1.54
C VAL A 516 18.84 -4.03 -2.78
N ARG A 517 18.28 -5.26 -2.76
CA ARG A 517 18.45 -6.27 -3.81
C ARG A 517 17.12 -6.71 -4.44
N SER A 518 16.22 -5.79 -4.73
CA SER A 518 14.85 -6.07 -5.18
C SER A 518 14.74 -6.86 -6.49
N GLU A 519 15.72 -6.76 -7.37
CA GLU A 519 15.68 -7.42 -8.70
C GLU A 519 15.68 -8.96 -8.63
N HIS A 520 16.19 -9.53 -7.54
CA HIS A 520 16.26 -10.99 -7.33
C HIS A 520 15.24 -11.51 -6.32
N GLU A 521 14.34 -10.66 -5.82
CA GLU A 521 13.37 -11.01 -4.76
C GLU A 521 12.56 -12.28 -5.08
N ALA A 522 11.98 -12.34 -6.28
CA ALA A 522 11.13 -13.46 -6.66
C ALA A 522 11.88 -14.80 -6.74
N ALA A 523 13.14 -14.77 -7.20
CA ALA A 523 13.98 -15.97 -7.31
C ALA A 523 14.40 -16.48 -5.92
N ILE A 524 14.76 -15.59 -5.00
CA ILE A 524 15.13 -15.96 -3.62
C ILE A 524 13.92 -16.55 -2.91
N ILE A 525 12.75 -15.92 -3.03
CA ILE A 525 11.52 -16.39 -2.38
C ILE A 525 11.07 -17.75 -2.91
N SER A 526 11.23 -18.01 -4.21
CA SER A 526 10.90 -19.32 -4.77
C SER A 526 11.70 -20.45 -4.14
N ARG A 527 12.96 -20.19 -3.75
CA ARG A 527 13.84 -21.15 -3.07
C ARG A 527 13.65 -21.21 -1.55
N ALA A 528 12.98 -20.22 -0.96
CA ALA A 528 12.74 -20.17 0.49
C ALA A 528 11.90 -21.37 1.03
N GLY A 529 11.24 -22.13 0.16
CA GLY A 529 10.52 -23.35 0.48
C GLY A 529 11.34 -24.64 0.37
N GLU A 530 12.58 -24.59 -0.09
CA GLU A 530 13.44 -25.74 -0.27
C GLU A 530 13.89 -26.32 1.10
N ARG A 531 14.24 -27.62 1.10
CA ARG A 531 14.66 -28.31 2.30
C ARG A 531 15.85 -27.61 2.98
N ALA A 532 15.76 -27.40 4.30
CA ALA A 532 16.78 -26.77 5.14
C ALA A 532 17.21 -25.36 4.69
N SER A 533 16.43 -24.67 3.85
CA SER A 533 16.72 -23.27 3.47
C SER A 533 16.50 -22.35 4.67
N ILE A 534 17.38 -21.37 4.85
CA ILE A 534 17.23 -20.28 5.81
C ILE A 534 17.12 -18.99 5.00
N THR A 535 16.02 -18.27 5.13
CA THR A 535 15.80 -17.01 4.42
C THR A 535 15.50 -15.90 5.42
N ILE A 536 16.29 -14.85 5.42
CA ILE A 536 16.05 -13.63 6.19
C ILE A 536 15.37 -12.63 5.25
N ALA A 537 14.22 -12.10 5.62
CA ALA A 537 13.50 -11.13 4.82
C ALA A 537 13.10 -9.92 5.66
N THR A 538 13.30 -8.71 5.15
CA THR A 538 12.62 -7.54 5.71
C THR A 538 11.13 -7.62 5.38
N ASN A 539 10.30 -7.04 6.22
CA ASN A 539 8.85 -7.17 6.23
C ASN A 539 8.14 -6.93 4.89
N MET A 540 8.68 -6.04 4.09
CA MET A 540 8.09 -5.66 2.79
C MET A 540 8.58 -6.54 1.64
N ALA A 541 9.63 -7.34 1.87
CA ALA A 541 10.22 -8.17 0.84
C ALA A 541 9.33 -9.40 0.54
N GLY A 542 9.17 -9.69 -0.74
CA GLY A 542 8.42 -10.85 -1.22
C GLY A 542 6.90 -10.81 -1.05
N ARG A 543 6.31 -9.65 -0.79
CA ARG A 543 4.86 -9.51 -0.75
C ARG A 543 4.24 -9.84 -2.11
N GLY A 544 3.14 -10.63 -2.12
CA GLY A 544 2.49 -11.08 -3.35
C GLY A 544 3.16 -12.27 -4.05
N THR A 545 4.29 -12.78 -3.53
CA THR A 545 4.94 -14.00 -4.04
C THR A 545 4.66 -15.17 -3.11
N ASP A 546 4.33 -16.32 -3.68
CA ASP A 546 4.03 -17.54 -2.94
C ASP A 546 5.32 -18.32 -2.65
N ILE A 547 5.41 -18.92 -1.45
CA ILE A 547 6.48 -19.84 -1.06
C ILE A 547 5.90 -21.24 -1.14
N VAL A 548 6.36 -22.01 -2.12
CA VAL A 548 5.90 -23.39 -2.31
C VAL A 548 6.88 -24.32 -1.58
N PRO A 549 6.41 -25.15 -0.64
CA PRO A 549 7.27 -26.12 0.02
C PRO A 549 7.87 -27.11 -0.98
N GLY A 550 9.17 -27.34 -0.89
CA GLY A 550 9.88 -28.32 -1.72
C GLY A 550 9.44 -29.76 -1.41
N GLU A 551 9.92 -30.71 -2.23
CA GLU A 551 9.57 -32.11 -2.08
C GLU A 551 9.94 -32.66 -0.69
N GLY A 552 9.01 -33.35 -0.04
CA GLY A 552 9.20 -33.93 1.29
C GLY A 552 9.16 -32.96 2.46
N VAL A 553 9.13 -31.64 2.24
CA VAL A 553 9.09 -30.62 3.29
C VAL A 553 7.79 -30.69 4.11
N ALA A 554 6.66 -30.93 3.45
CA ALA A 554 5.37 -31.09 4.13
C ALA A 554 5.37 -32.22 5.18
N ARG A 555 6.05 -33.36 4.89
CA ARG A 555 6.16 -34.50 5.83
C ARG A 555 7.00 -34.16 7.07
N ARG A 556 7.88 -33.14 6.98
CA ARG A 556 8.73 -32.65 8.09
C ARG A 556 8.05 -31.53 8.90
N GLY A 557 6.80 -31.17 8.60
CA GLY A 557 6.06 -30.13 9.29
C GLY A 557 6.04 -28.78 8.54
N GLY A 558 6.53 -28.73 7.29
CA GLY A 558 6.43 -27.58 6.41
C GLY A 558 7.31 -26.38 6.79
N LEU A 559 7.03 -25.23 6.19
CA LEU A 559 7.74 -23.99 6.43
C LEU A 559 7.56 -23.49 7.88
N HIS A 560 8.66 -23.12 8.52
CA HIS A 560 8.66 -22.44 9.82
C HIS A 560 8.89 -20.95 9.64
N VAL A 561 8.03 -20.11 10.23
CA VAL A 561 8.12 -18.66 10.13
C VAL A 561 8.43 -18.05 11.50
N ILE A 562 9.54 -17.33 11.59
CA ILE A 562 9.96 -16.59 12.76
C ILE A 562 9.67 -15.09 12.54
N VAL A 563 8.89 -14.49 13.43
CA VAL A 563 8.71 -13.04 13.52
C VAL A 563 9.67 -12.54 14.60
N SER A 564 10.81 -11.94 14.19
CA SER A 564 11.90 -11.59 15.13
C SER A 564 11.60 -10.38 16.02
N GLU A 565 10.61 -9.57 15.61
CA GLU A 565 10.13 -8.41 16.34
C GLU A 565 8.68 -8.11 15.94
N GLY A 566 7.85 -7.76 16.92
CA GLY A 566 6.45 -7.42 16.66
C GLY A 566 6.28 -6.07 15.96
N HIS A 567 5.35 -6.03 15.01
CA HIS A 567 5.04 -4.82 14.27
C HIS A 567 4.06 -3.91 15.02
N SER A 568 3.99 -2.66 14.59
CA SER A 568 3.01 -1.68 15.08
C SER A 568 1.55 -2.07 14.77
N SER A 569 1.34 -3.08 13.92
CA SER A 569 0.01 -3.62 13.58
C SER A 569 0.01 -5.14 13.61
N ALA A 570 -0.96 -5.72 14.35
CA ALA A 570 -1.17 -7.16 14.44
C ALA A 570 -1.45 -7.81 13.07
N ARG A 571 -2.01 -7.05 12.14
CA ARG A 571 -2.26 -7.45 10.77
C ARG A 571 -0.97 -7.82 10.03
N VAL A 572 0.09 -7.04 10.19
CA VAL A 572 1.38 -7.27 9.54
C VAL A 572 2.04 -8.53 10.10
N ASP A 573 1.98 -8.74 11.43
CA ASP A 573 2.45 -9.97 12.06
C ASP A 573 1.67 -11.19 11.53
N ARG A 574 0.35 -11.07 11.38
CA ARG A 574 -0.50 -12.14 10.82
C ARG A 574 -0.17 -12.42 9.36
N GLN A 575 0.16 -11.40 8.57
CA GLN A 575 0.56 -11.55 7.17
C GLN A 575 1.89 -12.32 7.04
N LEU A 576 2.86 -12.01 7.89
CA LEU A 576 4.13 -12.72 7.91
C LEU A 576 3.95 -14.17 8.35
N ARG A 577 3.22 -14.43 9.45
CA ARG A 577 2.89 -15.79 9.90
C ARG A 577 2.10 -16.58 8.84
N GLY A 578 1.25 -15.90 8.07
CA GLY A 578 0.48 -16.47 6.96
C GLY A 578 1.31 -16.92 5.76
N ARG A 579 2.64 -16.77 5.81
CA ARG A 579 3.55 -17.38 4.84
C ARG A 579 3.66 -18.89 5.03
N ALA A 580 3.48 -19.39 6.27
CA ALA A 580 3.44 -20.81 6.59
C ALA A 580 2.01 -21.36 6.47
N GLY A 581 1.87 -22.66 6.20
CA GLY A 581 0.60 -23.37 6.20
C GLY A 581 -0.34 -22.94 5.07
N ARG A 582 0.15 -22.85 3.83
CA ARG A 582 -0.64 -22.48 2.66
C ARG A 582 -1.24 -23.69 1.99
N GLN A 583 -2.38 -23.51 1.31
CA GLN A 583 -3.05 -24.54 0.53
C GLN A 583 -3.34 -25.86 1.29
N GLY A 584 -3.45 -25.80 2.62
CA GLY A 584 -3.63 -26.95 3.47
C GLY A 584 -2.33 -27.71 3.81
N ASP A 585 -1.16 -27.16 3.46
CA ASP A 585 0.13 -27.72 3.87
C ASP A 585 0.37 -27.47 5.37
N PRO A 586 1.10 -28.36 6.04
CA PRO A 586 1.55 -28.10 7.39
C PRO A 586 2.56 -26.93 7.41
N GLY A 587 2.66 -26.28 8.56
CA GLY A 587 3.59 -25.19 8.78
C GLY A 587 3.57 -24.77 10.24
N SER A 588 4.51 -23.94 10.65
CA SER A 588 4.49 -23.38 11.99
C SER A 588 4.97 -21.93 12.02
N SER A 589 4.54 -21.18 13.03
CA SER A 589 5.03 -19.82 13.21
C SER A 589 5.24 -19.49 14.68
N ARG A 590 6.18 -18.57 14.94
CA ARG A 590 6.44 -18.03 16.28
C ARG A 590 6.85 -16.57 16.21
N LEU A 591 6.39 -15.78 17.17
CA LEU A 591 6.81 -14.39 17.37
C LEU A 591 7.73 -14.31 18.59
N PHE A 592 8.80 -13.52 18.42
CA PHE A 592 9.73 -13.16 19.48
C PHE A 592 9.66 -11.64 19.69
N ALA A 593 9.65 -11.21 20.94
CA ALA A 593 9.71 -9.81 21.31
C ALA A 593 10.54 -9.62 22.57
N SER A 594 11.24 -8.50 22.66
CA SER A 594 12.00 -8.09 23.83
C SER A 594 11.52 -6.74 24.35
N TRP A 595 11.77 -6.46 25.62
CA TRP A 595 11.47 -5.16 26.20
C TRP A 595 12.20 -4.02 25.48
N ASP A 596 13.37 -4.29 24.92
CA ASP A 596 14.20 -3.31 24.22
C ASP A 596 13.67 -2.99 22.81
N ASP A 597 12.71 -3.77 22.29
CA ASP A 597 12.13 -3.54 20.98
C ASP A 597 11.43 -2.17 20.92
N GLU A 598 11.52 -1.51 19.78
CA GLU A 598 10.98 -0.15 19.53
C GLU A 598 9.49 -0.05 19.88
N LEU A 599 8.73 -1.11 19.66
CA LEU A 599 7.30 -1.14 19.96
C LEU A 599 7.02 -0.86 21.44
N TYR A 600 7.78 -1.47 22.35
CA TYR A 600 7.65 -1.20 23.78
C TYR A 600 8.16 0.20 24.14
N GLN A 601 9.34 0.57 23.64
CA GLN A 601 10.00 1.81 24.00
C GLN A 601 9.22 3.05 23.56
N ARG A 602 8.67 3.03 22.34
CA ARG A 602 7.97 4.19 21.76
C ARG A 602 6.47 4.18 21.95
N GLN A 603 5.84 3.01 22.02
CA GLN A 603 4.37 2.94 21.98
C GLN A 603 3.73 2.57 23.32
N LEU A 604 4.46 1.96 24.24
CA LEU A 604 3.91 1.68 25.56
C LEU A 604 3.79 2.99 26.37
N HIS A 605 2.63 3.18 27.04
CA HIS A 605 2.42 4.37 27.86
C HIS A 605 3.41 4.41 29.03
N PRO A 606 3.97 5.58 29.41
CA PRO A 606 4.94 5.68 30.49
C PRO A 606 4.51 5.07 31.82
N LEU A 607 3.21 5.13 32.16
CA LEU A 607 2.66 4.47 33.35
C LEU A 607 2.80 2.94 33.28
N TRP A 608 2.53 2.34 32.13
CA TRP A 608 2.71 0.91 31.91
C TRP A 608 4.19 0.52 31.89
N GLN A 609 5.06 1.36 31.34
CA GLN A 609 6.52 1.14 31.41
C GLN A 609 6.98 1.07 32.87
N LYS A 610 6.57 2.03 33.70
CA LYS A 610 6.90 2.03 35.14
C LYS A 610 6.34 0.82 35.87
N LEU A 611 5.11 0.42 35.55
CA LEU A 611 4.44 -0.72 36.18
C LEU A 611 5.11 -2.05 35.81
N LEU A 612 5.53 -2.25 34.58
CA LEU A 612 6.11 -3.49 34.07
C LEU A 612 7.63 -3.59 34.33
N LEU A 613 8.30 -2.45 34.52
CA LEU A 613 9.76 -2.40 34.74
C LEU A 613 10.29 -3.33 35.83
N PRO A 614 9.64 -3.50 37.01
CA PRO A 614 10.09 -4.44 38.03
C PRO A 614 10.15 -5.89 37.54
N TRP A 615 9.16 -6.35 36.76
CA TRP A 615 9.16 -7.71 36.19
C TRP A 615 10.28 -7.93 35.19
N VAL A 616 10.63 -6.88 34.45
CA VAL A 616 11.76 -6.91 33.50
C VAL A 616 13.08 -6.92 34.26
N ARG A 617 13.27 -5.97 35.19
CA ARG A 617 14.55 -5.73 35.90
C ARG A 617 14.89 -6.84 36.88
N TYR A 618 13.91 -7.33 37.66
CA TYR A 618 14.13 -8.30 38.72
C TYR A 618 13.72 -9.73 38.32
N ARG A 619 13.34 -9.96 37.04
CA ARG A 619 12.94 -11.27 36.51
C ARG A 619 11.90 -11.98 37.40
N LEU A 620 10.90 -11.23 37.91
CA LEU A 620 9.88 -11.74 38.81
C LEU A 620 9.03 -12.85 38.13
N PRO A 621 8.46 -13.78 38.93
CA PRO A 621 7.51 -14.75 38.42
C PRO A 621 6.35 -14.07 37.67
N GLY A 622 5.93 -14.64 36.54
CA GLY A 622 4.91 -14.01 35.68
C GLY A 622 5.43 -12.94 34.71
N GLY A 623 6.76 -12.66 34.68
CA GLY A 623 7.34 -11.63 33.81
C GLY A 623 7.03 -11.82 32.33
N ARG A 624 6.98 -13.07 31.84
CA ARG A 624 6.59 -13.36 30.45
C ARG A 624 5.14 -12.93 30.14
N ALA A 625 4.21 -13.19 31.07
CA ALA A 625 2.81 -12.79 30.94
C ALA A 625 2.67 -11.25 30.99
N ALA A 626 3.43 -10.60 31.88
CA ALA A 626 3.46 -9.14 31.98
C ALA A 626 4.00 -8.51 30.69
N LEU A 627 5.08 -9.04 30.12
CA LEU A 627 5.61 -8.59 28.81
C LEU A 627 4.61 -8.84 27.69
N ALA A 628 3.95 -9.99 27.63
CA ALA A 628 2.90 -10.27 26.65
C ALA A 628 1.77 -9.24 26.72
N LEU A 629 1.31 -8.91 27.93
CA LEU A 629 0.28 -7.88 28.16
C LEU A 629 0.75 -6.51 27.67
N GLY A 630 1.98 -6.12 28.03
CA GLY A 630 2.61 -4.88 27.57
C GLY A 630 2.69 -4.79 26.06
N PHE A 631 3.04 -5.90 25.38
CA PHE A 631 3.07 -6.00 23.93
C PHE A 631 1.72 -5.67 23.30
N HIS A 632 0.66 -6.32 23.76
CA HIS A 632 -0.69 -6.06 23.23
C HIS A 632 -1.18 -4.62 23.47
N PHE A 633 -0.85 -4.03 24.61
CA PHE A 633 -1.17 -2.62 24.87
C PHE A 633 -0.39 -1.67 23.96
N ALA A 634 0.91 -1.92 23.76
CA ALA A 634 1.76 -1.12 22.88
C ALA A 634 1.27 -1.19 21.42
N GLN A 635 1.01 -2.40 20.92
CA GLN A 635 0.50 -2.63 19.57
C GLN A 635 -0.87 -1.98 19.36
N GLY A 636 -1.81 -2.18 20.28
CA GLY A 636 -3.13 -1.55 20.20
C GLY A 636 -3.09 -0.01 20.28
N ARG A 637 -2.10 0.58 20.99
CA ARG A 637 -1.88 2.03 20.98
C ARG A 637 -1.32 2.51 19.66
N ALA A 638 -0.35 1.81 19.10
CA ALA A 638 0.22 2.11 17.79
C ALA A 638 -0.85 2.12 16.70
N GLU A 639 -1.69 1.09 16.65
CA GLU A 639 -2.80 0.99 15.70
C GLU A 639 -3.81 2.14 15.85
N ARG A 640 -4.18 2.50 17.09
CA ARG A 640 -5.07 3.64 17.35
C ARG A 640 -4.45 4.97 16.89
N LYS A 641 -3.13 5.16 17.11
CA LYS A 641 -2.41 6.35 16.65
C LYS A 641 -2.40 6.43 15.13
N ALA A 642 -2.01 5.36 14.45
CA ALA A 642 -1.98 5.29 12.98
C ALA A 642 -3.37 5.55 12.37
N ARG A 643 -4.43 4.95 12.94
CA ARG A 643 -5.80 5.21 12.51
C ARG A 643 -6.19 6.68 12.65
N ARG A 644 -5.84 7.34 13.76
CA ARG A 644 -6.11 8.78 13.95
C ARG A 644 -5.40 9.62 12.90
N GLN A 645 -4.13 9.30 12.58
CA GLN A 645 -3.37 10.00 11.55
C GLN A 645 -4.04 9.90 10.18
N ARG A 646 -4.49 8.69 9.77
CA ARG A 646 -5.21 8.50 8.51
C ARG A 646 -6.51 9.31 8.43
N PHE A 647 -7.26 9.36 9.53
CA PHE A 647 -8.46 10.21 9.59
C PHE A 647 -8.15 11.72 9.51
N GLN A 648 -7.01 12.16 10.05
CA GLN A 648 -6.57 13.56 9.93
C GLN A 648 -6.21 13.90 8.47
N VAL A 649 -5.51 13.01 7.76
CA VAL A 649 -5.18 13.20 6.33
C VAL A 649 -6.46 13.37 5.50
N LEU A 650 -7.43 12.47 5.67
CA LEU A 650 -8.71 12.57 4.98
C LEU A 650 -9.45 13.87 5.30
N ARG A 651 -9.43 14.29 6.57
CA ARG A 651 -10.06 15.54 7.00
C ARG A 651 -9.42 16.76 6.34
N GLN A 652 -8.10 16.81 6.30
CA GLN A 652 -7.36 17.90 5.64
C GLN A 652 -7.71 18.00 4.15
N ASP A 653 -7.79 16.85 3.47
CA ASP A 653 -8.19 16.82 2.05
C ASP A 653 -9.64 17.30 1.83
N ASP A 654 -10.55 16.95 2.72
CA ASP A 654 -11.94 17.42 2.65
C ASP A 654 -12.03 18.94 2.90
N GLU A 655 -11.21 19.50 3.79
CA GLU A 655 -11.15 20.94 4.06
C GLU A 655 -10.55 21.70 2.89
N VAL A 656 -9.46 21.21 2.30
CA VAL A 656 -8.84 21.80 1.10
C VAL A 656 -9.82 21.80 -0.08
N ALA A 657 -10.52 20.69 -0.29
CA ALA A 657 -11.51 20.61 -1.37
C ALA A 657 -12.66 21.61 -1.20
N LYS A 658 -13.14 21.85 0.01
CA LYS A 658 -14.16 22.84 0.30
C LYS A 658 -13.65 24.27 0.06
N ALA A 659 -12.40 24.56 0.47
CA ALA A 659 -11.79 25.87 0.24
C ALA A 659 -11.63 26.19 -1.24
N VAL A 660 -11.31 25.20 -2.06
CA VAL A 660 -11.22 25.35 -3.53
C VAL A 660 -12.61 25.58 -4.15
N ILE A 661 -13.64 24.89 -3.67
CA ILE A 661 -15.03 25.09 -4.12
C ILE A 661 -15.56 26.46 -3.69
N GLY A 662 -15.26 26.93 -2.47
CA GLY A 662 -15.68 28.24 -1.95
C GLY A 662 -14.99 29.45 -2.60
N LYS A 663 -13.83 29.26 -3.23
CA LYS A 663 -13.11 30.29 -4.00
C LYS A 663 -13.57 30.40 -5.47
N ARG A 664 -14.59 29.68 -5.90
CA ARG A 664 -15.16 29.84 -7.26
C ARG A 664 -15.80 31.23 -7.38
N PRO A 665 -15.34 32.10 -8.27
CA PRO A 665 -16.03 33.39 -8.51
C PRO A 665 -17.43 33.09 -9.05
N GLY A 666 -18.46 33.43 -8.29
CA GLY A 666 -19.85 33.23 -8.66
C GLY A 666 -20.76 32.56 -7.61
N ALA A 667 -20.29 32.25 -6.41
CA ALA A 667 -21.13 31.73 -5.32
C ALA A 667 -21.55 32.83 -4.30
N GLN A 668 -21.54 34.09 -4.71
CA GLN A 668 -22.18 35.21 -4.01
C GLN A 668 -23.21 35.82 -4.98
N GLY A 669 -24.44 35.39 -4.82
CA GLY A 669 -25.60 35.90 -5.54
C GLY A 669 -26.80 35.09 -5.15
#